data_00fc8bb8cb2836f971a8f4b65a81b330
#
_entry.id   00fc8bb8cb2836f971a8f4b65a81b330
#
_cell.length_a   1.000
_cell.length_b   1.000
_cell.length_c   1.000
_cell.angle_alpha   90.00
_cell.angle_beta   90.00
_cell.angle_gamma   90.00
#
_symmetry.space_group_name_H-M   'P 1'
#
loop_
_entity.id
_entity.type
_entity.pdbx_description
1 polymer ?
#
loop_
_entity_poly.entity_id
_entity_poly.type
_entity_poly.pdbx_seq_one_letter_code
_entity_poly.pdbx_strand_id
1 'polypeptide(L)'
;MKRHLLTFVLCTLSLCTFATTRYASPSGTGNGSSYASPTSWSTGLSATAGGDTLYLLGGEYRFDGKQTIGTNKNGFSQNKRTFIGAFPGETPILDFSAQPYGSEVTGSNNVGLSISANTQYIHIKGLTIRYAGKNGLINYGSYNLIENLDVYGCGDSGIQMKSGGNNTILNCDSHDNFDYKTTGTGGVADFGGNADGFADKQFTGAGNHYIGCRAWNNSDDGWDFFQRVSSSNTIIENCVCYQNGMPHYDMTHNPRALGVDKPWFDSKVGTQMTDRYGQTITITLDRYPCQGNGNGFKMGGKYTDHKILIHHSLAVANNARGFDQNNNGGTMWVYNNTGFDNGVNFGFTTAYGTDELRNNISYRGKNADQPKSKSVIAIDHNSWNGFNLSSSDFQSLDTTQILAPRADDGSLPESTCLHLADGSSLINAGIDVNLWYNDFAPDLGCYETPGERHDPEPPGEDTIPSVQPEGTHAVAFVTIPKSPEDKALLQYLRANDSLWVVETDAMDPEVDYSTYEVIVLGSKPSSSASGFTPLKGYDKPMVLLKPWLLKQGVWSWGTAVNTEDLSISVTNASHPLFEGLTIANNVVQIFARCEQQKAVTAISAWTNTEGFDVLASPVSQAEYTSIAFFPQGTVCNGTTLPQPMYMIGVSEYSTAYLTTDGKRLIENAICLLLGIPNNHSEQPEGITHHQSEIITHKFIQNGKLFIRMGETVYDLTGRRISR
;
A
#
# COMPACT_ATOMS: atom_id res chain seq x y z
N MET A 1 -23.21 -68.29 -22.22
CA MET A 1 -22.25 -67.79 -21.25
C MET A 1 -22.37 -66.26 -21.14
N LYS A 2 -23.11 -65.77 -20.17
CA LYS A 2 -23.23 -64.32 -19.90
C LYS A 2 -22.22 -63.96 -18.84
N ARG A 3 -21.24 -63.10 -19.18
CA ARG A 3 -20.29 -62.52 -18.20
C ARG A 3 -20.94 -61.30 -17.58
N HIS A 4 -21.16 -61.33 -16.27
CA HIS A 4 -21.54 -60.15 -15.47
C HIS A 4 -20.25 -59.40 -15.14
N LEU A 5 -20.19 -58.14 -15.61
CA LEU A 5 -19.14 -57.17 -15.24
C LEU A 5 -19.61 -56.48 -13.96
N LEU A 6 -18.93 -56.73 -12.86
CA LEU A 6 -19.19 -56.10 -11.57
C LEU A 6 -18.41 -54.79 -11.54
N THR A 7 -19.08 -53.63 -11.66
CA THR A 7 -18.49 -52.32 -11.53
C THR A 7 -18.42 -51.94 -10.08
N PHE A 8 -17.21 -51.91 -9.50
CA PHE A 8 -16.97 -51.34 -8.19
C PHE A 8 -16.99 -49.81 -8.30
N VAL A 9 -18.03 -49.18 -7.74
CA VAL A 9 -18.06 -47.74 -7.51
C VAL A 9 -17.31 -47.48 -6.22
N LEU A 10 -16.09 -46.91 -6.34
CA LEU A 10 -15.31 -46.42 -5.22
C LEU A 10 -15.92 -45.07 -4.81
N CYS A 11 -16.80 -45.08 -3.80
CA CYS A 11 -17.21 -43.86 -3.11
C CYS A 11 -16.01 -43.33 -2.32
N THR A 12 -15.32 -42.31 -2.82
CA THR A 12 -14.40 -41.50 -2.03
C THR A 12 -15.24 -40.71 -1.02
N LEU A 13 -15.33 -41.20 0.20
CA LEU A 13 -15.76 -40.35 1.32
C LEU A 13 -14.74 -39.21 1.49
N SER A 14 -15.09 -38.00 1.04
CA SER A 14 -14.42 -36.82 1.50
C SER A 14 -14.64 -36.68 2.98
N LEU A 15 -13.64 -37.08 3.77
CA LEU A 15 -13.60 -36.79 5.20
C LEU A 15 -13.53 -35.26 5.32
N CYS A 16 -14.66 -34.60 5.57
CA CYS A 16 -14.68 -33.24 6.05
C CYS A 16 -13.96 -33.22 7.40
N THR A 17 -12.67 -32.92 7.41
CA THR A 17 -11.94 -32.65 8.64
C THR A 17 -12.45 -31.34 9.20
N PHE A 18 -13.25 -31.40 10.26
CA PHE A 18 -13.59 -30.21 11.03
C PHE A 18 -12.33 -29.65 11.69
N ALA A 19 -12.19 -28.31 11.71
CA ALA A 19 -11.11 -27.67 12.44
C ALA A 19 -11.17 -28.07 13.93
N THR A 20 -10.04 -28.47 14.47
CA THR A 20 -9.92 -28.90 15.87
C THR A 20 -9.39 -27.75 16.71
N THR A 21 -10.01 -27.53 17.87
CA THR A 21 -9.49 -26.61 18.89
C THR A 21 -8.70 -27.35 19.94
N ARG A 22 -7.53 -26.84 20.28
CA ARG A 22 -6.62 -27.36 21.29
C ARG A 22 -6.24 -26.27 22.28
N TYR A 23 -5.85 -26.69 23.47
CA TYR A 23 -5.47 -25.82 24.58
C TYR A 23 -4.12 -26.26 25.15
N ALA A 24 -3.20 -25.31 25.32
CA ALA A 24 -1.93 -25.53 25.95
C ALA A 24 -1.70 -24.56 27.11
N SER A 25 -0.99 -24.98 28.14
CA SER A 25 -0.56 -24.11 29.25
C SER A 25 0.90 -24.38 29.62
N PRO A 26 1.58 -23.46 30.37
CA PRO A 26 2.99 -23.62 30.75
C PRO A 26 3.28 -24.98 31.44
N SER A 27 2.37 -25.43 32.28
CA SER A 27 2.47 -26.70 33.04
C SER A 27 1.46 -27.76 32.58
N GLY A 28 0.93 -27.61 31.35
CA GLY A 28 -0.11 -28.51 30.85
C GLY A 28 0.35 -29.94 30.66
N THR A 29 -0.37 -30.90 31.28
CA THR A 29 -0.14 -32.34 31.19
C THR A 29 -1.39 -33.09 30.70
N GLY A 30 -2.47 -32.37 30.41
CA GLY A 30 -3.72 -32.90 29.87
C GLY A 30 -3.63 -33.30 28.40
N ASN A 31 -4.76 -33.66 27.82
CA ASN A 31 -4.86 -34.07 26.41
C ASN A 31 -5.08 -32.90 25.45
N GLY A 32 -5.21 -31.65 25.95
CA GLY A 32 -5.41 -30.44 25.17
C GLY A 32 -6.79 -30.31 24.54
N SER A 33 -7.77 -31.14 24.88
CA SER A 33 -9.10 -31.11 24.25
C SER A 33 -10.04 -30.04 24.81
N SER A 34 -9.70 -29.44 25.94
CA SER A 34 -10.48 -28.37 26.58
C SER A 34 -9.61 -27.44 27.41
N TYR A 35 -10.16 -26.28 27.75
CA TYR A 35 -9.55 -25.31 28.67
C TYR A 35 -9.18 -25.96 30.02
N ALA A 36 -10.02 -26.84 30.57
CA ALA A 36 -9.79 -27.51 31.85
C ALA A 36 -8.75 -28.66 31.80
N SER A 37 -8.33 -29.08 30.60
CA SER A 37 -7.36 -30.15 30.39
C SER A 37 -6.29 -29.78 29.39
N PRO A 38 -5.54 -28.65 29.61
CA PRO A 38 -4.55 -28.17 28.65
C PRO A 38 -3.35 -29.13 28.58
N THR A 39 -2.75 -29.22 27.40
CA THR A 39 -1.50 -29.95 27.16
C THR A 39 -0.29 -29.01 27.23
N SER A 40 0.93 -29.53 27.05
CA SER A 40 2.13 -28.71 26.90
C SER A 40 2.15 -27.99 25.54
N TRP A 41 2.94 -26.88 25.43
CA TRP A 41 3.21 -26.21 24.17
C TRP A 41 3.62 -27.17 23.04
N SER A 42 4.64 -28.01 23.31
CA SER A 42 5.20 -28.91 22.31
C SER A 42 4.20 -29.94 21.82
N THR A 43 3.41 -30.53 22.74
CA THR A 43 2.35 -31.51 22.40
C THR A 43 1.21 -30.83 21.65
N GLY A 44 0.76 -29.65 22.10
CA GLY A 44 -0.29 -28.86 21.45
C GLY A 44 0.11 -28.45 20.03
N LEU A 45 1.29 -27.87 19.89
CA LEU A 45 1.79 -27.46 18.56
C LEU A 45 1.99 -28.67 17.64
N SER A 46 2.54 -29.78 18.14
CA SER A 46 2.71 -31.01 17.32
C SER A 46 1.37 -31.53 16.80
N ALA A 47 0.35 -31.54 17.64
CA ALA A 47 -0.96 -32.10 17.32
C ALA A 47 -1.82 -31.16 16.45
N THR A 48 -1.52 -29.86 16.36
CA THR A 48 -2.24 -28.88 15.53
C THR A 48 -1.98 -29.16 14.05
N ALA A 49 -3.03 -29.25 13.25
CA ALA A 49 -2.99 -29.42 11.80
C ALA A 49 -3.42 -28.15 11.08
N GLY A 50 -3.36 -28.15 9.74
CA GLY A 50 -3.83 -27.03 8.93
C GLY A 50 -5.30 -26.69 9.15
N GLY A 51 -5.59 -25.43 9.44
CA GLY A 51 -6.93 -24.93 9.74
C GLY A 51 -7.42 -25.14 11.17
N ASP A 52 -6.61 -25.77 12.05
CA ASP A 52 -6.91 -25.93 13.47
C ASP A 52 -6.65 -24.64 14.27
N THR A 53 -7.11 -24.65 15.53
CA THR A 53 -6.85 -23.61 16.53
C THR A 53 -6.05 -24.19 17.69
N LEU A 54 -4.92 -23.54 18.03
CA LEU A 54 -4.19 -23.77 19.27
C LEU A 54 -4.28 -22.54 20.15
N TYR A 55 -5.07 -22.62 21.21
CA TYR A 55 -5.10 -21.62 22.25
C TYR A 55 -4.00 -21.85 23.28
N LEU A 56 -3.29 -20.78 23.62
CA LEU A 56 -2.32 -20.75 24.71
C LEU A 56 -2.96 -20.05 25.91
N LEU A 57 -2.96 -20.73 27.03
CA LEU A 57 -3.41 -20.16 28.30
C LEU A 57 -2.30 -19.28 28.89
N GLY A 58 -2.68 -18.32 29.72
CA GLY A 58 -1.77 -17.36 30.33
C GLY A 58 -0.66 -18.00 31.16
N GLY A 59 0.38 -17.23 31.37
CA GLY A 59 1.57 -17.62 32.11
C GLY A 59 2.82 -17.76 31.25
N GLU A 60 3.91 -18.15 31.86
CA GLU A 60 5.25 -18.11 31.27
C GLU A 60 5.67 -19.49 30.75
N TYR A 61 5.84 -19.58 29.41
CA TYR A 61 6.40 -20.73 28.69
C TYR A 61 7.90 -20.49 28.50
N ARG A 62 8.73 -21.25 29.21
CA ARG A 62 10.19 -21.08 29.20
C ARG A 62 10.86 -21.99 28.18
N PHE A 63 11.74 -21.40 27.37
CA PHE A 63 12.46 -22.10 26.33
C PHE A 63 13.96 -21.79 26.38
N ASP A 64 14.78 -22.80 26.21
CA ASP A 64 16.23 -22.72 26.00
C ASP A 64 16.63 -22.79 24.52
N GLY A 65 15.69 -23.09 23.64
CA GLY A 65 15.90 -23.22 22.21
C GLY A 65 14.75 -22.65 21.38
N LYS A 66 15.01 -22.48 20.10
CA LYS A 66 14.07 -21.97 19.11
C LYS A 66 12.79 -22.80 19.04
N GLN A 67 11.65 -22.13 19.01
CA GLN A 67 10.37 -22.72 18.69
C GLN A 67 10.02 -22.53 17.22
N THR A 68 9.49 -23.56 16.55
CA THR A 68 9.28 -23.52 15.09
C THR A 68 7.86 -23.94 14.69
N ILE A 69 7.22 -23.09 13.88
CA ILE A 69 5.97 -23.37 13.18
C ILE A 69 6.32 -23.78 11.74
N GLY A 70 6.04 -25.03 11.37
CA GLY A 70 6.39 -25.59 10.07
C GLY A 70 5.23 -25.68 9.10
N THR A 71 5.52 -26.08 7.86
CA THR A 71 4.56 -26.18 6.76
C THR A 71 3.40 -27.14 6.99
N ASN A 72 3.57 -28.11 7.89
CA ASN A 72 2.49 -29.00 8.31
C ASN A 72 1.37 -28.29 9.11
N LYS A 73 1.53 -26.97 9.35
CA LYS A 73 0.55 -26.08 9.99
C LYS A 73 -0.13 -25.15 8.99
N ASN A 74 0.18 -25.24 7.69
CA ASN A 74 -0.41 -24.34 6.70
C ASN A 74 -1.92 -24.31 6.79
N GLY A 75 -2.50 -23.12 6.90
CA GLY A 75 -3.91 -22.89 6.67
C GLY A 75 -4.29 -23.10 5.20
N PHE A 76 -5.56 -22.95 4.87
CA PHE A 76 -6.06 -23.24 3.52
C PHE A 76 -6.22 -21.95 2.70
N SER A 77 -6.50 -20.81 3.32
CA SER A 77 -6.69 -19.52 2.70
C SER A 77 -6.63 -18.39 3.73
N GLN A 78 -6.75 -17.15 3.29
CA GLN A 78 -6.85 -15.98 4.18
C GLN A 78 -8.03 -16.08 5.17
N ASN A 79 -9.14 -16.67 4.74
CA ASN A 79 -10.35 -16.85 5.53
C ASN A 79 -10.36 -18.17 6.35
N LYS A 80 -9.38 -19.05 6.13
CA LYS A 80 -9.27 -20.33 6.81
C LYS A 80 -7.82 -20.58 7.21
N ARG A 81 -7.34 -19.77 8.15
CA ARG A 81 -6.00 -19.81 8.71
C ARG A 81 -5.88 -20.88 9.80
N THR A 82 -4.66 -21.34 10.05
CA THR A 82 -4.34 -22.03 11.31
C THR A 82 -4.07 -20.98 12.36
N PHE A 83 -4.81 -21.03 13.46
CA PHE A 83 -4.68 -20.08 14.56
C PHE A 83 -3.76 -20.64 15.65
N ILE A 84 -2.79 -19.83 16.09
CA ILE A 84 -1.91 -20.12 17.24
C ILE A 84 -1.83 -18.83 18.06
N GLY A 85 -2.44 -18.78 19.23
CA GLY A 85 -2.48 -17.53 19.96
C GLY A 85 -3.10 -17.62 21.34
N ALA A 86 -3.19 -16.48 22.01
CA ALA A 86 -3.76 -16.34 23.33
C ALA A 86 -5.22 -16.79 23.37
N PHE A 87 -5.58 -17.50 24.42
CA PHE A 87 -6.98 -17.67 24.76
C PHE A 87 -7.58 -16.31 25.17
N PRO A 88 -8.81 -15.98 24.79
CA PRO A 88 -9.40 -14.66 25.08
C PRO A 88 -9.30 -14.28 26.57
N GLY A 89 -8.74 -13.09 26.83
CA GLY A 89 -8.52 -12.56 28.18
C GLY A 89 -7.27 -13.09 28.90
N GLU A 90 -6.45 -13.89 28.22
CA GLU A 90 -5.23 -14.45 28.77
C GLU A 90 -3.95 -13.88 28.13
N THR A 91 -2.85 -13.90 28.88
CA THR A 91 -1.56 -13.35 28.46
C THR A 91 -0.48 -14.43 28.50
N PRO A 92 -0.30 -15.22 27.43
CA PRO A 92 0.80 -16.17 27.32
C PRO A 92 2.11 -15.46 26.99
N ILE A 93 3.16 -15.79 27.74
CA ILE A 93 4.50 -15.23 27.62
C ILE A 93 5.47 -16.32 27.17
N LEU A 94 6.04 -16.18 25.98
CA LEU A 94 7.11 -17.04 25.49
C LEU A 94 8.45 -16.43 25.90
N ASP A 95 9.05 -16.95 26.96
CA ASP A 95 10.29 -16.47 27.57
C ASP A 95 11.50 -17.27 27.10
N PHE A 96 12.45 -16.58 26.48
CA PHE A 96 13.69 -17.15 25.94
C PHE A 96 14.93 -16.71 26.70
N SER A 97 14.82 -16.17 27.91
CA SER A 97 15.93 -15.66 28.70
C SER A 97 17.02 -16.69 28.99
N ALA A 98 16.71 -18.00 28.91
CA ALA A 98 17.67 -19.08 29.06
C ALA A 98 18.53 -19.35 27.80
N GLN A 99 18.19 -18.78 26.63
CA GLN A 99 18.99 -18.97 25.42
C GLN A 99 20.35 -18.30 25.52
N PRO A 100 21.42 -18.92 24.99
CA PRO A 100 22.68 -18.20 24.78
C PRO A 100 22.48 -17.02 23.82
N TYR A 101 23.25 -15.97 24.06
CA TYR A 101 23.14 -14.73 23.28
C TYR A 101 23.95 -14.80 21.98
N GLY A 102 23.37 -14.25 20.92
CA GLY A 102 23.97 -13.32 19.98
C GLY A 102 24.66 -13.84 18.76
N SER A 103 25.17 -12.87 18.03
CA SER A 103 25.85 -13.02 16.75
C SER A 103 27.14 -13.85 16.79
N GLU A 104 27.74 -14.00 17.95
CA GLU A 104 28.94 -14.85 18.15
C GLU A 104 28.59 -16.35 18.17
N VAL A 105 27.34 -16.69 18.44
CA VAL A 105 26.85 -18.08 18.36
C VAL A 105 26.37 -18.33 16.93
N THR A 106 27.24 -18.90 16.11
CA THR A 106 26.92 -19.29 14.73
C THR A 106 25.75 -20.26 14.71
N GLY A 107 24.55 -19.77 14.32
CA GLY A 107 23.40 -20.62 14.09
C GLY A 107 22.06 -19.94 14.45
N SER A 108 21.00 -20.43 13.82
CA SER A 108 19.62 -19.94 14.00
C SER A 108 18.92 -20.46 15.25
N ASN A 109 19.62 -21.08 16.19
CA ASN A 109 19.00 -21.76 17.34
C ASN A 109 18.62 -20.81 18.47
N ASN A 110 19.10 -19.56 18.44
CA ASN A 110 18.82 -18.57 19.48
C ASN A 110 17.71 -17.58 19.09
N VAL A 111 17.01 -17.83 17.99
CA VAL A 111 15.76 -17.15 17.63
C VAL A 111 14.66 -17.64 18.59
N GLY A 112 13.74 -16.78 18.98
CA GLY A 112 12.61 -17.15 19.80
C GLY A 112 11.61 -18.03 19.02
N LEU A 113 10.69 -17.40 18.31
CA LEU A 113 9.71 -18.07 17.47
C LEU A 113 10.09 -17.95 15.99
N SER A 114 10.05 -19.05 15.26
CA SER A 114 10.34 -19.09 13.82
C SER A 114 9.17 -19.68 13.05
N ILE A 115 8.73 -18.95 12.00
CA ILE A 115 7.80 -19.48 10.99
C ILE A 115 8.65 -19.92 9.79
N SER A 116 8.60 -21.21 9.45
CA SER A 116 9.45 -21.79 8.40
C SER A 116 9.12 -21.25 6.99
N ALA A 117 10.07 -21.39 6.08
CA ALA A 117 9.84 -21.11 4.66
C ALA A 117 8.68 -21.98 4.10
N ASN A 118 7.93 -21.44 3.16
CA ASN A 118 6.72 -22.04 2.57
C ASN A 118 5.56 -22.29 3.57
N THR A 119 5.66 -21.75 4.79
CA THR A 119 4.52 -21.74 5.72
C THR A 119 3.57 -20.61 5.31
N GLN A 120 2.28 -20.93 5.22
CA GLN A 120 1.26 -19.98 4.70
C GLN A 120 -0.02 -20.02 5.54
N TYR A 121 -0.72 -18.87 5.56
CA TYR A 121 -2.03 -18.75 6.19
C TYR A 121 -2.04 -19.14 7.67
N ILE A 122 -0.96 -18.80 8.38
CA ILE A 122 -0.91 -18.86 9.85
C ILE A 122 -1.44 -17.54 10.40
N HIS A 123 -2.18 -17.61 11.50
CA HIS A 123 -2.58 -16.47 12.30
C HIS A 123 -1.97 -16.63 13.70
N ILE A 124 -1.01 -15.76 14.03
CA ILE A 124 -0.42 -15.69 15.37
C ILE A 124 -0.98 -14.43 16.05
N LYS A 125 -1.54 -14.59 17.26
CA LYS A 125 -2.20 -13.47 17.94
C LYS A 125 -1.99 -13.47 19.45
N GLY A 126 -1.75 -12.27 20.01
CA GLY A 126 -1.86 -11.99 21.45
C GLY A 126 -0.75 -12.62 22.30
N LEU A 127 0.45 -12.81 21.76
CA LEU A 127 1.57 -13.40 22.46
C LEU A 127 2.58 -12.34 22.88
N THR A 128 3.10 -12.45 24.10
CA THR A 128 4.36 -11.79 24.48
C THR A 128 5.52 -12.71 24.13
N ILE A 129 6.53 -12.20 23.40
CA ILE A 129 7.77 -12.92 23.06
C ILE A 129 8.94 -12.08 23.60
N ARG A 130 9.74 -12.64 24.49
CA ARG A 130 10.77 -11.84 25.15
C ARG A 130 12.09 -12.54 25.32
N TYR A 131 13.15 -11.73 25.39
CA TYR A 131 14.51 -12.10 25.73
C TYR A 131 15.13 -13.22 24.89
N ALA A 132 14.73 -13.34 23.62
CA ALA A 132 15.41 -14.24 22.70
C ALA A 132 16.87 -13.86 22.52
N GLY A 133 17.75 -14.85 22.38
CA GLY A 133 19.18 -14.60 22.17
C GLY A 133 19.51 -13.90 20.85
N LYS A 134 18.59 -13.99 19.88
CA LYS A 134 18.57 -13.26 18.59
C LYS A 134 17.19 -12.64 18.38
N ASN A 135 16.63 -12.79 17.16
CA ASN A 135 15.32 -12.23 16.85
C ASN A 135 14.22 -12.84 17.74
N GLY A 136 13.27 -12.03 18.18
CA GLY A 136 12.11 -12.48 18.91
C GLY A 136 11.23 -13.39 18.07
N LEU A 137 10.75 -12.87 16.94
CA LEU A 137 10.05 -13.62 15.90
C LEU A 137 10.76 -13.45 14.56
N ILE A 138 10.96 -14.55 13.83
CA ILE A 138 11.43 -14.52 12.44
C ILE A 138 10.46 -15.28 11.53
N ASN A 139 9.98 -14.59 10.49
CA ASN A 139 9.02 -15.16 9.53
C ASN A 139 9.68 -15.37 8.16
N TYR A 140 9.77 -16.61 7.72
CA TYR A 140 10.17 -16.98 6.37
C TYR A 140 8.98 -17.32 5.47
N GLY A 141 7.75 -17.36 6.03
CA GLY A 141 6.51 -17.73 5.35
C GLY A 141 5.81 -16.55 4.68
N SER A 142 4.76 -16.85 3.93
CA SER A 142 3.97 -15.86 3.19
C SER A 142 2.49 -15.92 3.57
N TYR A 143 1.74 -14.83 3.32
CA TYR A 143 0.30 -14.75 3.59
C TYR A 143 -0.08 -15.00 5.05
N ASN A 144 0.84 -14.80 5.99
CA ASN A 144 0.60 -14.98 7.42
C ASN A 144 0.04 -13.66 8.03
N LEU A 145 -0.78 -13.81 9.07
CA LEU A 145 -1.27 -12.71 9.89
C LEU A 145 -0.58 -12.81 11.27
N ILE A 146 0.14 -11.75 11.63
CA ILE A 146 0.85 -11.58 12.89
C ILE A 146 0.17 -10.42 13.60
N GLU A 147 -0.57 -10.70 14.67
CA GLU A 147 -1.51 -9.74 15.25
C GLU A 147 -1.32 -9.62 16.77
N ASN A 148 -1.32 -8.38 17.28
CA ASN A 148 -1.27 -8.06 18.71
C ASN A 148 -0.15 -8.80 19.46
N LEU A 149 1.05 -8.81 18.89
CA LEU A 149 2.23 -9.33 19.60
C LEU A 149 2.93 -8.20 20.36
N ASP A 150 3.49 -8.56 21.51
CA ASP A 150 4.39 -7.74 22.29
C ASP A 150 5.77 -8.42 22.32
N VAL A 151 6.76 -7.85 21.61
CA VAL A 151 8.07 -8.48 21.40
C VAL A 151 9.19 -7.58 21.90
N TYR A 152 9.93 -8.02 22.93
CA TYR A 152 10.95 -7.16 23.52
C TYR A 152 12.15 -7.87 24.13
N GLY A 153 13.20 -7.06 24.38
CA GLY A 153 14.42 -7.49 25.07
C GLY A 153 15.23 -8.54 24.30
N CYS A 154 15.06 -8.60 22.98
CA CYS A 154 15.74 -9.58 22.12
C CYS A 154 17.13 -9.08 21.69
N GLY A 155 18.03 -10.02 21.38
CA GLY A 155 19.41 -9.74 21.02
C GLY A 155 19.67 -9.44 19.54
N ASP A 156 18.64 -9.21 18.75
CA ASP A 156 18.60 -8.80 17.35
C ASP A 156 17.20 -8.18 17.14
N SER A 157 16.78 -7.89 15.91
CA SER A 157 15.47 -7.29 15.66
C SER A 157 14.32 -8.08 16.30
N GLY A 158 13.37 -7.39 16.92
CA GLY A 158 12.25 -8.04 17.60
C GLY A 158 11.42 -8.88 16.66
N ILE A 159 10.91 -8.29 15.57
CA ILE A 159 10.13 -9.00 14.54
C ILE A 159 10.80 -8.84 13.18
N GLN A 160 11.22 -9.96 12.57
CA GLN A 160 11.85 -9.94 11.27
C GLN A 160 11.06 -10.74 10.22
N MET A 161 10.76 -10.08 9.08
CA MET A 161 10.39 -10.75 7.82
C MET A 161 11.67 -11.10 7.07
N LYS A 162 11.85 -12.36 6.64
CA LYS A 162 13.14 -12.81 6.09
C LYS A 162 13.11 -13.25 4.62
N SER A 163 12.07 -13.93 4.16
CA SER A 163 11.98 -14.37 2.77
C SER A 163 10.56 -14.41 2.21
N GLY A 164 9.56 -14.50 3.07
CA GLY A 164 8.15 -14.51 2.67
C GLY A 164 7.60 -13.12 2.36
N GLY A 165 6.52 -13.08 1.60
CA GLY A 165 5.80 -11.86 1.25
C GLY A 165 4.30 -11.96 1.51
N ASN A 166 3.57 -10.87 1.27
CA ASN A 166 2.13 -10.76 1.47
C ASN A 166 1.69 -11.11 2.91
N ASN A 167 2.54 -10.79 3.90
CA ASN A 167 2.21 -10.94 5.30
C ASN A 167 1.58 -9.65 5.83
N THR A 168 0.63 -9.78 6.75
CA THR A 168 0.07 -8.65 7.51
C THR A 168 0.59 -8.69 8.93
N ILE A 169 1.18 -7.59 9.37
CA ILE A 169 1.66 -7.37 10.74
C ILE A 169 0.76 -6.29 11.33
N LEU A 170 -0.14 -6.70 12.22
CA LEU A 170 -1.24 -5.88 12.71
C LEU A 170 -1.10 -5.61 14.20
N ASN A 171 -1.07 -4.35 14.60
CA ASN A 171 -1.11 -3.92 15.99
C ASN A 171 -0.04 -4.58 16.88
N CYS A 172 1.16 -4.78 16.36
CA CYS A 172 2.27 -5.37 17.10
C CYS A 172 3.15 -4.29 17.73
N ASP A 173 3.68 -4.59 18.92
CA ASP A 173 4.71 -3.82 19.60
C ASP A 173 6.05 -4.55 19.50
N SER A 174 7.12 -3.80 19.20
CA SER A 174 8.48 -4.34 19.17
C SER A 174 9.45 -3.33 19.76
N HIS A 175 10.00 -3.64 20.96
CA HIS A 175 10.70 -2.63 21.73
C HIS A 175 11.83 -3.18 22.62
N ASP A 176 12.68 -2.29 23.10
CA ASP A 176 13.79 -2.61 23.99
C ASP A 176 14.72 -3.73 23.46
N ASN A 177 14.80 -3.93 22.15
CA ASN A 177 15.69 -4.91 21.55
C ASN A 177 17.11 -4.35 21.49
N PHE A 178 18.11 -5.14 21.88
CA PHE A 178 19.48 -4.66 21.99
C PHE A 178 20.52 -5.79 21.79
N ASP A 179 21.35 -5.66 20.76
CA ASP A 179 22.45 -6.58 20.43
C ASP A 179 23.78 -6.16 21.11
N TYR A 180 23.80 -6.19 22.41
CA TYR A 180 24.91 -5.68 23.27
C TYR A 180 26.25 -6.43 23.18
N LYS A 181 26.33 -7.53 22.41
CA LYS A 181 27.58 -8.30 22.20
C LYS A 181 28.11 -8.23 20.77
N THR A 182 27.49 -7.45 19.89
CA THR A 182 27.90 -7.41 18.49
C THR A 182 29.29 -6.83 18.34
N THR A 183 30.14 -7.48 17.52
CA THR A 183 31.40 -6.93 17.06
C THR A 183 31.21 -6.42 15.63
N GLY A 184 31.53 -5.13 15.41
CA GLY A 184 31.45 -4.51 14.08
C GLY A 184 32.51 -5.01 13.11
N THR A 185 32.44 -4.53 11.88
CA THR A 185 33.40 -4.83 10.82
C THR A 185 34.82 -4.44 11.26
N GLY A 186 35.79 -5.37 11.16
CA GLY A 186 37.19 -5.15 11.55
C GLY A 186 37.44 -5.33 13.05
N GLY A 187 36.52 -5.96 13.80
CA GLY A 187 36.72 -6.29 15.21
C GLY A 187 36.45 -5.13 16.17
N VAL A 188 35.89 -4.02 15.69
CA VAL A 188 35.42 -2.91 16.52
C VAL A 188 34.06 -3.28 17.13
N ALA A 189 33.88 -3.04 18.42
CA ALA A 189 32.61 -3.27 19.09
C ALA A 189 31.51 -2.36 18.48
N ASP A 190 30.41 -2.98 18.06
CA ASP A 190 29.24 -2.31 17.48
C ASP A 190 28.00 -2.69 18.31
N PHE A 191 28.00 -2.24 19.55
CA PHE A 191 26.89 -2.54 20.48
C PHE A 191 25.62 -1.84 20.03
N GLY A 192 24.62 -2.60 19.62
CA GLY A 192 23.32 -2.07 19.25
C GLY A 192 23.15 -1.75 17.77
N GLY A 193 24.04 -2.17 16.88
CA GLY A 193 23.96 -1.82 15.46
C GLY A 193 23.10 -2.76 14.58
N ASN A 194 22.33 -3.68 15.17
CA ASN A 194 21.50 -4.64 14.40
C ASN A 194 20.11 -4.91 14.99
N ALA A 195 19.82 -4.47 16.21
CA ALA A 195 18.55 -4.79 16.85
C ALA A 195 17.50 -3.70 16.59
N ASP A 196 16.72 -3.92 15.54
CA ASP A 196 15.59 -3.07 15.17
C ASP A 196 14.30 -3.50 15.88
N GLY A 197 13.29 -2.65 15.85
CA GLY A 197 11.93 -3.06 16.17
C GLY A 197 11.42 -4.07 15.12
N PHE A 198 11.31 -3.62 13.90
CA PHE A 198 10.88 -4.43 12.75
C PHE A 198 11.98 -4.44 11.68
N ALA A 199 12.32 -5.61 11.19
CA ALA A 199 13.25 -5.78 10.07
C ALA A 199 12.56 -6.47 8.89
N ASP A 200 12.64 -5.86 7.71
CA ASP A 200 12.11 -6.40 6.46
C ASP A 200 13.21 -6.23 5.40
N LYS A 201 14.28 -7.00 5.57
CA LYS A 201 15.57 -6.79 4.91
C LYS A 201 15.84 -7.78 3.78
N GLN A 202 16.74 -7.38 2.87
CA GLN A 202 17.39 -8.25 1.88
C GLN A 202 16.40 -9.02 0.98
N PHE A 203 16.33 -10.34 1.10
CA PHE A 203 15.57 -11.24 0.22
C PHE A 203 14.10 -11.45 0.65
N THR A 204 13.54 -10.59 1.47
CA THR A 204 12.14 -10.67 1.86
C THR A 204 11.24 -10.52 0.64
N GLY A 205 10.16 -11.30 0.56
CA GLY A 205 9.17 -11.26 -0.51
C GLY A 205 8.35 -9.95 -0.53
N ALA A 206 7.70 -9.65 -1.63
CA ALA A 206 6.95 -8.42 -1.82
C ALA A 206 5.62 -8.39 -1.04
N GLY A 207 5.01 -7.22 -0.87
CA GLY A 207 3.61 -7.07 -0.42
C GLY A 207 3.38 -7.24 1.08
N ASN A 208 4.40 -7.08 1.94
CA ASN A 208 4.19 -7.05 3.38
C ASN A 208 3.50 -5.74 3.79
N HIS A 209 2.57 -5.82 4.75
CA HIS A 209 1.77 -4.70 5.23
C HIS A 209 1.84 -4.61 6.76
N TYR A 210 2.33 -3.48 7.27
CA TYR A 210 2.40 -3.14 8.68
C TYR A 210 1.30 -2.15 9.01
N ILE A 211 0.44 -2.47 9.97
CA ILE A 211 -0.72 -1.66 10.35
C ILE A 211 -0.74 -1.46 11.85
N GLY A 212 -0.80 -0.21 12.32
CA GLY A 212 -0.97 0.12 13.73
C GLY A 212 0.16 -0.39 14.64
N CYS A 213 1.34 -0.67 14.10
CA CYS A 213 2.47 -1.20 14.85
C CYS A 213 3.28 -0.09 15.53
N ARG A 214 3.92 -0.41 16.68
CA ARG A 214 4.83 0.52 17.38
C ARG A 214 6.21 -0.09 17.55
N ALA A 215 7.26 0.73 17.30
CA ALA A 215 8.65 0.39 17.59
C ALA A 215 9.27 1.48 18.47
N TRP A 216 9.73 1.12 19.66
CA TRP A 216 10.37 2.11 20.52
C TRP A 216 11.54 1.53 21.30
N ASN A 217 12.44 2.42 21.66
CA ASN A 217 13.61 2.11 22.49
C ASN A 217 14.43 0.92 22.00
N ASN A 218 14.45 0.67 20.65
CA ASN A 218 15.34 -0.31 20.05
C ASN A 218 16.74 0.27 19.88
N SER A 219 17.76 -0.56 19.93
CA SER A 219 19.14 -0.07 19.86
C SER A 219 19.57 0.40 18.48
N ASP A 220 18.98 -0.09 17.41
CA ASP A 220 19.23 0.38 16.05
C ASP A 220 18.01 1.16 15.54
N ASP A 221 17.30 0.69 14.58
CA ASP A 221 16.21 1.42 13.92
C ASP A 221 14.82 0.95 14.42
N GLY A 222 13.79 1.77 14.24
CA GLY A 222 12.41 1.34 14.46
C GLY A 222 11.99 0.33 13.40
N TRP A 223 12.11 0.69 12.12
CA TRP A 223 12.02 -0.20 10.95
C TRP A 223 13.30 -0.17 10.15
N ASP A 224 13.77 -1.32 9.65
CA ASP A 224 14.92 -1.41 8.76
C ASP A 224 14.63 -2.25 7.50
N PHE A 225 14.73 -1.60 6.34
CA PHE A 225 14.58 -2.20 5.01
C PHE A 225 15.93 -2.33 4.28
N PHE A 226 17.01 -2.54 5.00
CA PHE A 226 18.37 -2.58 4.45
C PHE A 226 18.53 -3.62 3.33
N GLN A 227 18.97 -3.16 2.15
CA GLN A 227 19.16 -3.99 0.95
C GLN A 227 17.89 -4.71 0.48
N ARG A 228 16.72 -4.15 0.79
CA ARG A 228 15.44 -4.69 0.36
C ARG A 228 15.27 -4.47 -1.15
N VAL A 229 14.81 -5.50 -1.84
CA VAL A 229 14.38 -5.41 -3.26
C VAL A 229 12.94 -5.86 -3.34
N SER A 230 12.07 -5.07 -3.97
CA SER A 230 10.66 -5.41 -4.07
C SER A 230 10.04 -4.86 -5.35
N SER A 231 9.34 -5.72 -6.08
CA SER A 231 8.57 -5.33 -7.27
C SER A 231 7.19 -4.76 -6.93
N SER A 232 6.67 -4.99 -5.73
CA SER A 232 5.41 -4.41 -5.23
C SER A 232 5.63 -3.65 -3.93
N ASN A 233 4.67 -2.79 -3.56
CA ASN A 233 4.78 -1.95 -2.40
C ASN A 233 4.86 -2.76 -1.11
N THR A 234 5.78 -2.39 -0.21
CA THR A 234 5.60 -2.62 1.22
C THR A 234 4.80 -1.44 1.75
N ILE A 235 3.77 -1.71 2.54
CA ILE A 235 2.88 -0.68 3.09
C ILE A 235 3.14 -0.55 4.58
N ILE A 236 3.29 0.68 5.05
CA ILE A 236 3.39 1.05 6.47
C ILE A 236 2.27 2.05 6.73
N GLU A 237 1.29 1.64 7.52
CA GLU A 237 0.07 2.38 7.76
C GLU A 237 -0.16 2.56 9.26
N ASN A 238 -0.40 3.79 9.70
CA ASN A 238 -0.74 4.11 11.09
C ASN A 238 0.26 3.51 12.10
N CYS A 239 1.57 3.58 11.78
CA CYS A 239 2.63 3.02 12.60
C CYS A 239 3.39 4.11 13.37
N VAL A 240 4.03 3.72 14.46
CA VAL A 240 4.72 4.67 15.35
C VAL A 240 6.16 4.22 15.63
N CYS A 241 7.12 5.14 15.45
CA CYS A 241 8.50 5.01 15.92
C CYS A 241 8.78 6.02 17.02
N TYR A 242 9.30 5.56 18.16
CA TYR A 242 9.58 6.43 19.29
C TYR A 242 10.91 6.10 19.97
N GLN A 243 11.80 7.09 20.09
CA GLN A 243 13.07 6.98 20.83
C GLN A 243 13.96 5.79 20.46
N ASN A 244 14.08 5.44 19.18
CA ASN A 244 15.01 4.40 18.74
C ASN A 244 16.45 4.92 18.64
N GLY A 245 17.43 4.04 18.87
CA GLY A 245 18.86 4.29 18.78
C GLY A 245 19.39 5.30 19.79
N MET A 246 18.85 5.30 20.98
CA MET A 246 19.35 6.16 22.05
C MET A 246 20.81 5.80 22.41
N PRO A 247 21.65 6.76 22.81
CA PRO A 247 23.08 6.51 22.97
C PRO A 247 23.43 5.60 24.13
N HIS A 248 22.51 5.38 25.05
CA HIS A 248 22.70 4.57 26.24
C HIS A 248 21.43 3.81 26.60
N TYR A 249 21.61 2.60 27.13
CA TYR A 249 20.55 1.71 27.61
C TYR A 249 20.70 1.41 29.08
N ASP A 250 19.58 1.31 29.82
CA ASP A 250 19.52 0.81 31.17
C ASP A 250 19.32 -0.71 31.17
N MET A 251 20.36 -1.43 31.55
CA MET A 251 20.37 -2.90 31.63
C MET A 251 20.16 -3.41 33.06
N THR A 252 19.91 -2.55 34.02
CA THR A 252 19.80 -2.93 35.45
C THR A 252 18.64 -3.89 35.73
N HIS A 253 17.62 -3.88 34.89
CA HIS A 253 16.43 -4.74 35.01
C HIS A 253 16.35 -5.84 33.94
N ASN A 254 17.35 -5.94 33.05
CA ASN A 254 17.36 -6.95 32.01
C ASN A 254 17.73 -8.33 32.59
N PRO A 255 16.83 -9.34 32.57
CA PRO A 255 17.07 -10.65 33.19
C PRO A 255 18.24 -11.39 32.57
N ARG A 256 18.63 -11.08 31.32
CA ARG A 256 19.83 -11.67 30.70
C ARG A 256 21.10 -11.07 31.29
N ALA A 257 21.11 -9.74 31.52
CA ALA A 257 22.26 -9.04 32.15
C ALA A 257 22.45 -9.49 33.61
N LEU A 258 21.37 -9.86 34.27
CA LEU A 258 21.40 -10.37 35.65
C LEU A 258 21.55 -11.90 35.74
N GLY A 259 21.33 -12.60 34.63
CA GLY A 259 21.30 -14.06 34.53
C GLY A 259 22.39 -14.65 33.63
N VAL A 260 21.97 -15.23 32.49
CA VAL A 260 22.84 -16.03 31.61
C VAL A 260 24.02 -15.23 31.03
N ASP A 261 23.85 -13.92 30.81
CA ASP A 261 24.89 -13.04 30.28
C ASP A 261 25.62 -12.21 31.35
N LYS A 262 25.31 -12.42 32.63
CA LYS A 262 25.97 -11.69 33.71
C LYS A 262 27.49 -11.71 33.66
N PRO A 263 28.16 -12.85 33.37
CA PRO A 263 29.63 -12.87 33.25
C PRO A 263 30.16 -11.96 32.14
N TRP A 264 29.41 -11.80 31.04
CA TRP A 264 29.77 -10.86 29.99
C TRP A 264 29.68 -9.41 30.50
N PHE A 265 28.56 -9.03 31.11
CA PHE A 265 28.36 -7.68 31.62
C PHE A 265 29.39 -7.34 32.71
N ASP A 266 29.66 -8.26 33.64
CA ASP A 266 30.68 -8.09 34.68
C ASP A 266 32.06 -7.82 34.06
N SER A 267 32.37 -8.38 32.90
CA SER A 267 33.65 -8.13 32.19
C SER A 267 33.73 -6.76 31.51
N LYS A 268 32.58 -6.09 31.32
CA LYS A 268 32.52 -4.79 30.66
C LYS A 268 32.31 -3.62 31.60
N VAL A 269 31.55 -3.83 32.68
CA VAL A 269 31.30 -2.80 33.67
C VAL A 269 32.62 -2.30 34.28
N GLY A 270 32.79 -0.98 34.37
CA GLY A 270 34.03 -0.32 34.82
C GLY A 270 35.07 -0.11 33.73
N THR A 271 34.92 -0.70 32.55
CA THR A 271 35.80 -0.42 31.39
C THR A 271 35.38 0.90 30.71
N GLN A 272 36.27 1.44 29.86
CA GLN A 272 35.99 2.64 29.09
C GLN A 272 35.70 2.29 27.62
N MET A 273 34.74 3.00 27.04
CA MET A 273 34.40 2.92 25.64
C MET A 273 34.10 4.31 25.08
N THR A 274 34.43 4.55 23.82
CA THR A 274 33.99 5.75 23.12
C THR A 274 32.58 5.53 22.60
N ASP A 275 31.65 6.39 22.99
CA ASP A 275 30.28 6.32 22.49
C ASP A 275 30.17 6.82 21.04
N ARG A 276 28.97 6.72 20.46
CA ARG A 276 28.71 7.14 19.06
C ARG A 276 28.93 8.64 18.80
N TYR A 277 29.02 9.48 19.85
CA TYR A 277 29.32 10.90 19.75
C TYR A 277 30.79 11.23 19.95
N GLY A 278 31.65 10.22 20.09
CA GLY A 278 33.07 10.38 20.31
C GLY A 278 33.43 10.70 21.77
N GLN A 279 32.50 10.55 22.71
CA GLN A 279 32.75 10.75 24.12
C GLN A 279 33.23 9.45 24.77
N THR A 280 34.30 9.53 25.55
CA THR A 280 34.75 8.39 26.36
C THR A 280 33.89 8.29 27.62
N ILE A 281 33.18 7.18 27.76
CA ILE A 281 32.31 6.87 28.89
C ILE A 281 32.81 5.65 29.64
N THR A 282 32.58 5.59 30.96
CA THR A 282 32.75 4.36 31.74
C THR A 282 31.47 3.58 31.68
N ILE A 283 31.56 2.31 31.28
CA ILE A 283 30.39 1.41 31.13
C ILE A 283 29.84 1.05 32.51
N THR A 284 28.54 1.28 32.73
CA THR A 284 27.76 0.80 33.87
C THR A 284 26.51 0.11 33.37
N LEU A 285 25.79 -0.68 34.18
CA LEU A 285 24.56 -1.33 33.75
C LEU A 285 23.43 -0.33 33.47
N ASP A 286 23.36 0.75 34.28
CA ASP A 286 22.37 1.83 34.10
C ASP A 286 22.72 2.79 32.93
N ARG A 287 23.92 2.68 32.40
CA ARG A 287 24.41 3.50 31.29
C ARG A 287 25.26 2.65 30.32
N TYR A 288 24.63 1.69 29.72
CA TYR A 288 25.31 0.80 28.76
C TYR A 288 25.32 1.45 27.35
N PRO A 289 26.49 1.58 26.70
CA PRO A 289 26.60 2.32 25.42
C PRO A 289 25.89 1.60 24.27
N CYS A 290 25.35 2.41 23.36
CA CYS A 290 24.72 1.94 22.12
C CYS A 290 25.31 2.68 20.91
N GLN A 291 25.57 1.94 19.81
CA GLN A 291 26.16 2.45 18.57
C GLN A 291 25.22 2.36 17.36
N GLY A 292 23.97 1.97 17.55
CA GLY A 292 22.99 1.82 16.48
C GLY A 292 22.66 3.10 15.71
N ASN A 293 22.07 2.99 14.54
CA ASN A 293 21.78 4.13 13.66
C ASN A 293 20.75 5.09 14.24
N GLY A 294 19.67 4.57 14.83
CA GLY A 294 18.65 5.32 15.52
C GLY A 294 17.65 6.04 14.62
N ASN A 295 17.34 5.50 13.47
CA ASN A 295 16.25 6.03 12.68
C ASN A 295 14.89 5.48 13.13
N GLY A 296 13.83 6.21 12.87
CA GLY A 296 12.47 5.72 13.03
C GLY A 296 12.15 4.72 11.92
N PHE A 297 11.91 5.22 10.71
CA PHE A 297 11.65 4.43 9.52
C PHE A 297 12.84 4.56 8.56
N LYS A 298 13.71 3.54 8.52
CA LYS A 298 14.86 3.46 7.61
C LYS A 298 14.45 2.68 6.37
N MET A 299 14.15 3.40 5.28
CA MET A 299 13.41 2.89 4.13
C MET A 299 14.28 2.38 2.98
N GLY A 300 15.55 2.02 3.21
CA GLY A 300 16.40 1.54 2.14
C GLY A 300 17.79 1.11 2.57
N GLY A 301 18.71 1.01 1.61
CA GLY A 301 20.12 0.73 1.82
C GLY A 301 20.79 0.17 0.57
N LYS A 302 22.05 0.56 0.33
CA LYS A 302 22.91 0.03 -0.76
C LYS A 302 22.34 0.27 -2.17
N TYR A 303 21.48 1.27 -2.36
CA TYR A 303 20.91 1.63 -3.66
C TYR A 303 20.07 0.50 -4.29
N THR A 304 19.47 -0.35 -3.49
CA THR A 304 18.53 -1.37 -3.97
C THR A 304 17.14 -0.76 -4.18
N ASP A 305 16.44 -1.23 -5.21
CA ASP A 305 15.11 -0.76 -5.55
C ASP A 305 14.07 -1.38 -4.63
N HIS A 306 13.47 -0.55 -3.79
CA HIS A 306 12.39 -0.95 -2.90
C HIS A 306 11.23 0.03 -3.00
N LYS A 307 10.04 -0.46 -3.33
CA LYS A 307 8.82 0.35 -3.37
C LYS A 307 8.16 0.36 -2.00
N ILE A 308 7.96 1.56 -1.45
CA ILE A 308 7.32 1.76 -0.15
C ILE A 308 6.20 2.79 -0.27
N LEU A 309 5.04 2.46 0.30
CA LEU A 309 4.02 3.42 0.67
C LEU A 309 4.00 3.52 2.20
N ILE A 310 4.34 4.69 2.74
CA ILE A 310 4.22 4.98 4.17
C ILE A 310 3.27 6.15 4.36
N HIS A 311 2.24 5.91 5.18
CA HIS A 311 1.21 6.93 5.42
C HIS A 311 0.61 6.85 6.81
N HIS A 312 0.03 7.97 7.25
CA HIS A 312 -0.58 8.15 8.57
C HIS A 312 0.31 7.66 9.72
N SER A 313 1.64 7.78 9.54
CA SER A 313 2.62 7.23 10.49
C SER A 313 3.36 8.34 11.23
N LEU A 314 3.80 8.02 12.45
CA LEU A 314 4.37 8.96 13.39
C LEU A 314 5.80 8.56 13.76
N ALA A 315 6.76 9.48 13.60
CA ALA A 315 8.14 9.31 14.06
C ALA A 315 8.50 10.40 15.09
N VAL A 316 8.80 9.99 16.31
CA VAL A 316 9.03 10.91 17.44
C VAL A 316 10.33 10.61 18.16
N ALA A 317 11.11 11.66 18.39
CA ALA A 317 12.31 11.66 19.25
C ALA A 317 13.34 10.56 18.93
N ASN A 318 13.34 10.00 17.70
CA ASN A 318 14.37 9.07 17.28
C ASN A 318 15.73 9.79 17.18
N ASN A 319 16.80 9.09 17.53
CA ASN A 319 18.10 9.73 17.70
C ASN A 319 18.66 10.32 16.39
N ALA A 320 18.44 9.67 15.24
CA ALA A 320 18.89 10.15 13.93
C ALA A 320 17.72 10.72 13.10
N ARG A 321 17.14 9.96 12.21
CA ARG A 321 16.07 10.45 11.33
C ARG A 321 14.73 9.82 11.67
N GLY A 322 13.66 10.60 11.54
CA GLY A 322 12.29 10.11 11.66
C GLY A 322 11.95 9.21 10.46
N PHE A 323 12.00 9.80 9.27
CA PHE A 323 11.79 9.13 7.99
C PHE A 323 13.08 9.24 7.17
N ASP A 324 13.75 8.12 6.93
CA ASP A 324 15.07 8.06 6.26
C ASP A 324 14.99 7.31 4.93
N GLN A 325 15.25 8.00 3.81
CA GLN A 325 15.40 7.38 2.50
C GLN A 325 16.47 6.28 2.49
N ASN A 326 17.55 6.48 3.20
CA ASN A 326 18.69 5.58 3.36
C ASN A 326 19.17 4.92 2.05
N ASN A 327 19.41 5.71 1.02
CA ASN A 327 19.86 5.23 -0.29
C ASN A 327 18.95 4.17 -0.94
N ASN A 328 17.62 4.31 -0.79
CA ASN A 328 16.67 3.54 -1.57
C ASN A 328 16.71 3.99 -3.04
N GLY A 329 16.79 3.04 -3.97
CA GLY A 329 16.77 3.29 -5.42
C GLY A 329 15.39 3.17 -6.06
N GLY A 330 14.39 2.73 -5.30
CA GLY A 330 13.02 2.52 -5.77
C GLY A 330 12.13 3.76 -5.64
N THR A 331 10.84 3.54 -5.68
CA THR A 331 9.82 4.59 -5.51
C THR A 331 9.29 4.58 -4.08
N MET A 332 9.24 5.75 -3.46
CA MET A 332 8.63 5.93 -2.13
C MET A 332 7.52 6.97 -2.18
N TRP A 333 6.37 6.59 -1.67
CA TRP A 333 5.23 7.47 -1.41
C TRP A 333 5.15 7.72 0.09
N VAL A 334 5.39 8.96 0.50
CA VAL A 334 5.49 9.39 1.90
C VAL A 334 4.39 10.42 2.15
N TYR A 335 3.22 9.95 2.58
CA TYR A 335 2.00 10.73 2.61
C TYR A 335 1.40 10.81 4.00
N ASN A 336 0.89 11.97 4.40
CA ASN A 336 0.18 12.14 5.66
C ASN A 336 0.95 11.56 6.87
N ASN A 337 2.24 11.91 7.02
CA ASN A 337 3.05 11.48 8.16
C ASN A 337 3.45 12.66 9.04
N THR A 338 3.74 12.39 10.32
CA THR A 338 4.24 13.41 11.24
C THR A 338 5.62 13.02 11.79
N GLY A 339 6.61 13.91 11.58
CA GLY A 339 7.93 13.84 12.20
C GLY A 339 8.04 14.90 13.31
N PHE A 340 8.37 14.47 14.54
CA PHE A 340 8.45 15.35 15.68
C PHE A 340 9.70 15.07 16.54
N ASP A 341 10.49 16.11 16.81
CA ASP A 341 11.65 16.08 17.73
C ASP A 341 12.74 15.03 17.40
N ASN A 342 12.78 14.51 16.15
CA ASN A 342 13.85 13.62 15.72
C ASN A 342 15.16 14.38 15.47
N GLY A 343 16.27 13.67 15.31
CA GLY A 343 17.53 14.29 14.85
C GLY A 343 17.34 15.08 13.55
N VAL A 344 16.68 14.49 12.56
CA VAL A 344 16.10 15.09 11.35
C VAL A 344 14.74 14.44 11.14
N ASN A 345 13.65 15.19 10.90
CA ASN A 345 12.35 14.56 10.74
C ASN A 345 12.25 13.83 9.39
N PHE A 346 12.66 14.45 8.27
CA PHE A 346 12.61 13.86 6.94
C PHE A 346 13.99 13.95 6.26
N GLY A 347 14.64 12.81 6.04
CA GLY A 347 15.98 12.68 5.47
C GLY A 347 15.99 12.01 4.10
N PHE A 348 15.85 12.80 3.01
CA PHE A 348 15.84 12.36 1.62
C PHE A 348 17.00 13.03 0.88
N THR A 349 18.17 12.43 0.93
CA THR A 349 19.43 13.04 0.48
C THR A 349 20.04 12.39 -0.76
N THR A 350 19.58 11.22 -1.15
CA THR A 350 20.16 10.42 -2.24
C THR A 350 19.42 10.68 -3.54
N ALA A 351 20.16 10.86 -4.62
CA ALA A 351 19.62 11.16 -5.96
C ALA A 351 19.25 9.91 -6.77
N TYR A 352 18.70 8.89 -6.10
CA TYR A 352 18.25 7.63 -6.72
C TYR A 352 16.78 7.40 -6.43
N GLY A 353 16.09 6.68 -7.32
CA GLY A 353 14.69 6.40 -7.21
C GLY A 353 13.78 7.59 -7.55
N THR A 354 12.55 7.48 -7.14
CA THR A 354 11.53 8.53 -7.27
C THR A 354 10.75 8.62 -5.97
N ASP A 355 10.73 9.79 -5.34
CA ASP A 355 10.11 10.02 -4.04
C ASP A 355 9.02 11.08 -4.15
N GLU A 356 7.88 10.85 -3.54
CA GLU A 356 6.81 11.82 -3.40
C GLU A 356 6.51 12.06 -1.93
N LEU A 357 6.59 13.31 -1.49
CA LEU A 357 6.33 13.74 -0.12
C LEU A 357 5.15 14.71 -0.12
N ARG A 358 3.99 14.30 0.39
CA ARG A 358 2.78 15.13 0.44
C ARG A 358 2.07 15.01 1.78
N ASN A 359 1.43 16.10 2.19
CA ASN A 359 0.60 16.17 3.39
C ASN A 359 1.34 15.84 4.70
N ASN A 360 2.68 15.98 4.74
CA ASN A 360 3.44 15.64 5.92
C ASN A 360 3.63 16.83 6.86
N ILE A 361 3.72 16.55 8.16
CA ILE A 361 4.14 17.51 9.19
C ILE A 361 5.57 17.22 9.63
N SER A 362 6.43 18.26 9.61
CA SER A 362 7.72 18.30 10.29
C SER A 362 7.69 19.36 11.36
N TYR A 363 7.85 18.96 12.61
CA TYR A 363 7.87 19.89 13.72
C TYR A 363 9.01 19.59 14.70
N ARG A 364 9.73 20.65 15.13
CA ARG A 364 10.83 20.59 16.11
C ARG A 364 11.94 19.56 15.82
N GLY A 365 12.24 19.24 14.54
CA GLY A 365 13.46 18.48 14.22
C GLY A 365 14.71 19.19 14.78
N LYS A 366 15.63 18.44 15.39
CA LYS A 366 16.89 19.01 15.96
C LYS A 366 17.76 19.63 14.88
N ASN A 367 17.68 19.12 13.66
CA ASN A 367 18.32 19.67 12.47
C ASN A 367 17.27 19.86 11.37
N ALA A 368 17.58 20.71 10.39
CA ALA A 368 16.69 20.98 9.26
C ALA A 368 16.44 19.73 8.43
N ASP A 369 15.21 19.58 7.93
CA ASP A 369 14.83 18.54 7.00
C ASP A 369 15.66 18.60 5.71
N GLN A 370 15.84 17.45 5.09
CA GLN A 370 16.67 17.25 3.92
C GLN A 370 15.90 16.64 2.73
N PRO A 371 14.74 17.22 2.31
CA PRO A 371 13.99 16.70 1.16
C PRO A 371 14.52 17.29 -0.15
N LYS A 372 15.85 17.34 -0.32
CA LYS A 372 16.52 18.10 -1.41
C LYS A 372 17.16 17.22 -2.47
N SER A 373 16.85 15.94 -2.47
CA SER A 373 17.38 15.00 -3.46
C SER A 373 16.74 15.25 -4.85
N LYS A 374 17.50 14.96 -5.91
CA LYS A 374 16.94 14.92 -7.28
C LYS A 374 15.92 13.78 -7.47
N SER A 375 15.85 12.83 -6.53
CA SER A 375 14.84 11.77 -6.52
C SER A 375 13.46 12.27 -6.09
N VAL A 376 13.39 13.40 -5.38
CA VAL A 376 12.11 13.97 -4.95
C VAL A 376 11.43 14.66 -6.13
N ILE A 377 10.46 13.98 -6.73
CA ILE A 377 9.75 14.42 -7.94
C ILE A 377 8.48 15.21 -7.63
N ALA A 378 7.91 15.02 -6.43
CA ALA A 378 6.78 15.80 -5.94
C ALA A 378 7.00 16.12 -4.46
N ILE A 379 6.87 17.39 -4.10
CA ILE A 379 7.04 17.90 -2.74
C ILE A 379 6.12 19.12 -2.56
N ASP A 380 4.87 18.84 -2.26
CA ASP A 380 3.85 19.87 -2.08
C ASP A 380 2.90 19.52 -0.94
N HIS A 381 2.15 20.52 -0.46
CA HIS A 381 1.20 20.35 0.64
C HIS A 381 1.82 19.74 1.93
N ASN A 382 3.11 20.02 2.19
CA ASN A 382 3.73 19.64 3.46
C ASN A 382 3.84 20.88 4.36
N SER A 383 4.02 20.68 5.64
CA SER A 383 4.12 21.77 6.61
C SER A 383 5.24 22.77 6.30
N TRP A 384 6.31 22.37 5.61
CA TRP A 384 7.42 23.23 5.17
C TRP A 384 7.14 23.96 3.84
N ASN A 385 5.99 23.77 3.22
CA ASN A 385 5.58 24.43 1.99
C ASN A 385 4.80 25.73 2.25
N GLY A 386 5.16 26.50 3.29
CA GLY A 386 4.59 27.83 3.54
C GLY A 386 3.81 27.96 4.84
N PHE A 387 3.75 26.93 5.68
CA PHE A 387 3.10 27.01 6.99
C PHE A 387 4.11 27.41 8.08
N ASN A 388 3.63 28.16 9.06
CA ASN A 388 4.42 28.56 10.25
C ASN A 388 3.88 27.82 11.46
N LEU A 389 4.44 26.65 11.77
CA LEU A 389 4.00 25.80 12.86
C LEU A 389 4.41 26.35 14.21
N SER A 390 3.51 26.22 15.18
CA SER A 390 3.72 26.52 16.59
C SER A 390 3.13 25.43 17.48
N SER A 391 3.35 25.50 18.78
CA SER A 391 2.73 24.56 19.72
C SER A 391 1.19 24.68 19.77
N SER A 392 0.63 25.81 19.38
CA SER A 392 -0.83 26.01 19.35
C SER A 392 -1.53 25.31 18.20
N ASP A 393 -0.79 24.78 17.21
CA ASP A 393 -1.36 23.97 16.14
C ASP A 393 -1.72 22.55 16.60
N PHE A 394 -1.29 22.16 17.80
CA PHE A 394 -1.48 20.81 18.33
C PHE A 394 -2.27 20.82 19.64
N GLN A 395 -3.13 19.83 19.85
CA GLN A 395 -3.89 19.64 21.07
C GLN A 395 -2.96 19.32 22.25
N SER A 396 -1.93 18.51 22.02
CA SER A 396 -0.92 18.14 23.00
C SER A 396 0.43 17.84 22.33
N LEU A 397 1.51 18.14 23.03
CA LEU A 397 2.88 17.71 22.68
C LEU A 397 3.44 16.71 23.70
N ASP A 398 2.59 16.15 24.56
CA ASP A 398 2.96 15.14 25.56
C ASP A 398 3.14 13.77 24.90
N THR A 399 4.38 13.45 24.57
CA THR A 399 4.75 12.20 23.90
C THR A 399 4.62 10.95 24.78
N THR A 400 4.41 11.11 26.10
CA THR A 400 4.19 9.95 26.98
C THR A 400 2.90 9.20 26.65
N GLN A 401 1.93 9.87 26.02
CA GLN A 401 0.67 9.29 25.57
C GLN A 401 0.86 8.21 24.49
N ILE A 402 1.96 8.26 23.71
CA ILE A 402 2.24 7.35 22.60
C ILE A 402 2.36 5.90 23.08
N LEU A 403 2.93 5.71 24.28
CA LEU A 403 3.16 4.40 24.89
C LEU A 403 2.07 3.98 25.89
N ALA A 404 0.93 4.68 25.92
CA ALA A 404 -0.21 4.23 26.70
C ALA A 404 -0.64 2.80 26.27
N PRO A 405 -1.32 2.06 27.15
CA PRO A 405 -1.86 0.75 26.81
C PRO A 405 -2.71 0.82 25.53
N ARG A 406 -2.64 -0.21 24.70
CA ARG A 406 -3.50 -0.35 23.52
C ARG A 406 -4.95 -0.42 23.93
N ALA A 407 -5.86 -0.07 23.01
CA ALA A 407 -7.28 -0.30 23.19
C ALA A 407 -7.59 -1.83 23.22
N ASP A 408 -8.78 -2.18 23.71
CA ASP A 408 -9.18 -3.59 23.90
C ASP A 408 -9.18 -4.42 22.60
N ASP A 409 -9.39 -3.77 21.45
CA ASP A 409 -9.31 -4.39 20.13
C ASP A 409 -7.85 -4.52 19.60
N GLY A 410 -6.88 -4.01 20.34
CA GLY A 410 -5.46 -3.98 20.00
C GLY A 410 -5.02 -2.78 19.19
N SER A 411 -5.89 -1.85 18.82
CA SER A 411 -5.53 -0.63 18.11
C SER A 411 -4.64 0.30 18.96
N LEU A 412 -4.06 1.31 18.33
CA LEU A 412 -3.27 2.33 19.01
C LEU A 412 -4.12 3.01 20.11
N PRO A 413 -3.50 3.45 21.22
CA PRO A 413 -4.23 4.12 22.30
C PRO A 413 -4.84 5.42 21.78
N GLU A 414 -6.00 5.78 22.33
CA GLU A 414 -6.52 7.14 22.17
C GLU A 414 -5.54 8.14 22.77
N SER A 415 -5.21 9.16 22.01
CA SER A 415 -4.22 10.16 22.37
C SER A 415 -4.62 11.51 21.78
N THR A 416 -4.18 12.59 22.40
CA THR A 416 -4.24 13.95 21.83
C THR A 416 -2.86 14.42 21.38
N CYS A 417 -1.83 13.60 21.58
CA CYS A 417 -0.45 13.95 21.21
C CYS A 417 -0.32 14.14 19.71
N LEU A 418 0.08 15.35 19.30
CA LEU A 418 0.28 15.75 17.90
C LEU A 418 -0.99 15.72 17.03
N HIS A 419 -2.18 15.57 17.62
CA HIS A 419 -3.44 15.87 16.93
C HIS A 419 -3.56 17.37 16.72
N LEU A 420 -4.14 17.79 15.61
CA LEU A 420 -4.34 19.20 15.30
C LEU A 420 -5.35 19.83 16.26
N ALA A 421 -5.03 21.03 16.73
CA ALA A 421 -5.93 21.82 17.56
C ALA A 421 -6.99 22.52 16.69
N ASP A 422 -8.15 22.77 17.26
CA ASP A 422 -9.23 23.50 16.59
C ASP A 422 -8.71 24.86 16.04
N GLY A 423 -8.96 25.11 14.76
CA GLY A 423 -8.54 26.32 14.08
C GLY A 423 -7.07 26.32 13.61
N SER A 424 -6.36 25.22 13.72
CA SER A 424 -5.04 25.08 13.06
C SER A 424 -5.20 25.25 11.54
N SER A 425 -4.25 25.98 10.94
CA SER A 425 -4.20 26.18 9.48
C SER A 425 -3.79 24.91 8.71
N LEU A 426 -3.47 23.82 9.40
CA LEU A 426 -3.09 22.54 8.84
C LEU A 426 -4.29 21.62 8.59
N ILE A 427 -5.46 21.97 9.16
CA ILE A 427 -6.72 21.23 8.96
C ILE A 427 -7.19 21.48 7.53
N ASN A 428 -7.54 20.40 6.83
CA ASN A 428 -8.00 20.42 5.43
C ASN A 428 -7.02 21.12 4.45
N ALA A 429 -5.73 21.14 4.77
CA ALA A 429 -4.71 21.83 3.99
C ALA A 429 -3.92 20.90 3.06
N GLY A 430 -4.23 19.63 3.06
CA GLY A 430 -3.62 18.62 2.20
C GLY A 430 -4.26 18.51 0.83
N ILE A 431 -3.72 17.62 0.02
CA ILE A 431 -4.24 17.22 -1.29
C ILE A 431 -4.61 15.74 -1.27
N ASP A 432 -5.71 15.38 -1.92
CA ASP A 432 -6.08 13.97 -2.08
C ASP A 432 -4.96 13.19 -2.79
N VAL A 433 -4.46 12.17 -2.10
CA VAL A 433 -3.43 11.23 -2.58
C VAL A 433 -3.98 9.80 -2.68
N ASN A 434 -5.30 9.66 -2.77
CA ASN A 434 -6.04 8.40 -2.79
C ASN A 434 -5.79 7.55 -1.52
N LEU A 435 -5.74 8.22 -0.38
CA LEU A 435 -5.81 7.64 0.95
C LEU A 435 -7.10 8.12 1.63
N TRP A 436 -7.52 7.45 2.70
CA TRP A 436 -8.67 7.92 3.47
C TRP A 436 -8.34 9.26 4.17
N TYR A 437 -9.34 10.13 4.26
CA TYR A 437 -9.28 11.38 5.00
C TYR A 437 -10.68 11.78 5.49
N ASN A 438 -10.78 12.81 6.31
CA ASN A 438 -12.06 13.36 6.76
C ASN A 438 -12.34 14.72 6.09
N ASP A 439 -13.60 15.10 6.03
CA ASP A 439 -14.09 16.35 5.46
C ASP A 439 -13.77 16.53 3.95
N PHE A 440 -13.53 17.75 3.49
CA PHE A 440 -13.41 18.08 2.06
C PHE A 440 -11.98 17.98 1.51
N ALA A 441 -10.97 17.87 2.37
CA ALA A 441 -9.57 17.65 2.00
C ALA A 441 -8.80 17.01 3.16
N PRO A 442 -7.69 16.29 2.88
CA PRO A 442 -6.87 15.73 3.95
C PRO A 442 -6.28 16.80 4.88
N ASP A 443 -6.15 16.46 6.14
CA ASP A 443 -5.32 17.22 7.07
C ASP A 443 -3.82 17.03 6.74
N LEU A 444 -2.98 17.95 7.15
CA LEU A 444 -1.56 17.64 7.16
C LEU A 444 -1.22 16.79 8.38
N GLY A 445 -0.30 15.82 8.17
CA GLY A 445 0.18 14.94 9.23
C GLY A 445 -0.53 13.60 9.30
N CYS A 446 -0.25 12.85 10.39
CA CYS A 446 -0.68 11.47 10.51
C CYS A 446 -2.09 11.27 11.10
N TYR A 447 -2.70 12.32 11.58
CA TYR A 447 -4.03 12.27 12.19
C TYR A 447 -4.98 13.19 11.45
N GLU A 448 -6.18 12.68 11.17
CA GLU A 448 -7.29 13.46 10.63
C GLU A 448 -8.13 14.01 11.78
N THR A 449 -8.59 15.25 11.64
CA THR A 449 -9.60 15.81 12.55
C THR A 449 -10.95 15.11 12.36
N PRO A 450 -11.82 15.07 13.40
CA PRO A 450 -13.12 14.44 13.27
C PRO A 450 -13.96 15.10 12.18
N GLY A 451 -14.53 14.31 11.28
CA GLY A 451 -15.34 14.79 10.18
C GLY A 451 -16.01 13.66 9.40
N GLU A 452 -16.61 13.99 8.26
CA GLU A 452 -17.14 12.99 7.33
C GLU A 452 -15.98 12.25 6.68
N ARG A 453 -15.96 10.90 6.79
CA ARG A 453 -14.87 10.09 6.27
C ARG A 453 -15.01 9.87 4.76
N HIS A 454 -13.96 10.20 4.05
CA HIS A 454 -13.75 9.82 2.67
C HIS A 454 -12.77 8.64 2.65
N ASP A 455 -13.26 7.46 2.31
CA ASP A 455 -12.38 6.32 2.08
C ASP A 455 -11.71 6.49 0.72
N PRO A 456 -10.45 6.03 0.56
CA PRO A 456 -9.85 5.97 -0.75
C PRO A 456 -10.84 5.30 -1.66
N GLU A 457 -11.09 5.87 -2.82
CA GLU A 457 -11.77 5.08 -3.84
C GLU A 457 -11.01 3.77 -3.89
N PRO A 458 -11.66 2.62 -3.67
CA PRO A 458 -10.98 1.36 -3.73
C PRO A 458 -10.13 1.45 -4.99
N PRO A 459 -8.82 1.09 -4.97
CA PRO A 459 -8.06 0.96 -6.18
C PRO A 459 -8.97 0.12 -7.01
N GLY A 460 -9.65 0.78 -8.00
CA GLY A 460 -10.70 0.09 -8.69
C GLY A 460 -10.09 -1.27 -8.98
N GLU A 461 -10.48 -2.30 -8.24
CA GLU A 461 -10.55 -3.55 -8.91
C GLU A 461 -11.44 -3.15 -10.04
N ASP A 462 -10.78 -2.88 -11.17
CA ASP A 462 -11.40 -3.03 -12.46
C ASP A 462 -11.86 -4.50 -12.50
N THR A 463 -12.82 -4.83 -11.65
CA THR A 463 -13.70 -5.95 -11.86
C THR A 463 -14.61 -5.48 -12.96
N ILE A 464 -13.96 -5.30 -14.14
CA ILE A 464 -14.67 -5.37 -15.41
C ILE A 464 -15.41 -6.68 -15.28
N PRO A 465 -16.76 -6.65 -15.22
CA PRO A 465 -17.52 -7.89 -15.17
C PRO A 465 -16.93 -8.79 -16.26
N SER A 466 -16.54 -10.00 -15.93
CA SER A 466 -15.97 -10.96 -16.90
C SER A 466 -16.94 -11.28 -18.02
N VAL A 467 -18.19 -10.82 -17.88
CA VAL A 467 -19.28 -10.93 -18.86
C VAL A 467 -19.89 -9.54 -19.02
N GLN A 468 -20.11 -9.12 -20.24
CA GLN A 468 -20.77 -7.84 -20.57
C GLN A 468 -22.11 -7.73 -19.84
N PRO A 469 -22.35 -6.67 -19.03
CA PRO A 469 -23.63 -6.44 -18.36
C PRO A 469 -24.74 -6.23 -19.40
N GLU A 470 -25.93 -6.74 -19.12
CA GLU A 470 -27.08 -6.57 -19.99
C GLU A 470 -27.43 -5.08 -20.18
N GLY A 471 -27.64 -4.67 -21.42
CA GLY A 471 -27.97 -3.28 -21.76
C GLY A 471 -26.78 -2.34 -21.93
N THR A 472 -25.54 -2.83 -21.77
CA THR A 472 -24.33 -2.02 -22.02
C THR A 472 -23.74 -2.27 -23.40
N HIS A 473 -22.91 -1.31 -23.88
CA HIS A 473 -22.17 -1.40 -25.15
C HIS A 473 -20.71 -1.73 -24.89
N ALA A 474 -20.19 -2.75 -25.56
CA ALA A 474 -18.82 -3.23 -25.39
C ALA A 474 -17.81 -2.32 -26.10
N VAL A 475 -16.87 -1.76 -25.34
CA VAL A 475 -15.82 -0.85 -25.81
C VAL A 475 -14.45 -1.45 -25.47
N ALA A 476 -13.60 -1.71 -26.49
CA ALA A 476 -12.21 -2.04 -26.27
C ALA A 476 -11.37 -0.77 -26.10
N PHE A 477 -10.61 -0.67 -25.03
CA PHE A 477 -9.63 0.40 -24.82
C PHE A 477 -8.22 -0.17 -24.96
N VAL A 478 -7.58 0.08 -26.10
CA VAL A 478 -6.27 -0.49 -26.47
C VAL A 478 -5.16 0.35 -25.84
N THR A 479 -4.53 -0.18 -24.80
CA THR A 479 -3.50 0.54 -24.03
C THR A 479 -2.43 -0.42 -23.50
N ILE A 480 -1.52 0.07 -22.68
CA ILE A 480 -0.70 -0.76 -21.78
C ILE A 480 -1.55 -1.03 -20.55
N PRO A 481 -2.00 -2.27 -20.29
CA PRO A 481 -2.91 -2.58 -19.21
C PRO A 481 -2.39 -2.08 -17.86
N LYS A 482 -3.28 -1.48 -17.07
CA LYS A 482 -2.98 -0.85 -15.77
C LYS A 482 -2.02 0.35 -15.85
N SER A 483 -1.95 1.02 -17.01
CA SER A 483 -1.22 2.29 -17.12
C SER A 483 -1.81 3.33 -16.18
N PRO A 484 -1.02 3.91 -15.26
CA PRO A 484 -1.53 4.94 -14.34
C PRO A 484 -1.99 6.19 -15.08
N GLU A 485 -1.42 6.47 -16.27
CA GLU A 485 -1.77 7.65 -17.07
C GLU A 485 -3.17 7.56 -17.69
N ASP A 486 -3.63 6.36 -18.02
CA ASP A 486 -4.96 6.16 -18.60
C ASP A 486 -6.04 5.92 -17.52
N LYS A 487 -5.65 5.74 -16.25
CA LYS A 487 -6.53 5.38 -15.14
C LYS A 487 -7.71 6.35 -14.99
N ALA A 488 -7.44 7.65 -14.93
CA ALA A 488 -8.48 8.67 -14.73
C ALA A 488 -9.48 8.76 -15.90
N LEU A 489 -9.03 8.50 -17.14
CA LEU A 489 -9.90 8.43 -18.31
C LEU A 489 -10.76 7.16 -18.28
N LEU A 490 -10.16 6.01 -17.97
CA LEU A 490 -10.86 4.72 -17.89
C LEU A 490 -11.92 4.73 -16.80
N GLN A 491 -11.62 5.25 -15.62
CA GLN A 491 -12.59 5.43 -14.52
C GLN A 491 -13.76 6.30 -14.98
N TYR A 492 -13.46 7.43 -15.62
CA TYR A 492 -14.50 8.32 -16.15
C TYR A 492 -15.41 7.61 -17.17
N LEU A 493 -14.85 6.89 -18.14
CA LEU A 493 -15.63 6.16 -19.16
C LEU A 493 -16.46 5.02 -18.55
N ARG A 494 -15.93 4.34 -17.53
CA ARG A 494 -16.60 3.25 -16.81
C ARG A 494 -17.72 3.73 -15.87
N ALA A 495 -17.73 5.00 -15.51
CA ALA A 495 -18.84 5.63 -14.77
C ALA A 495 -20.08 5.86 -15.63
N ASN A 496 -20.01 5.68 -16.94
CA ASN A 496 -21.17 5.72 -17.82
C ASN A 496 -21.86 4.34 -17.86
N ASP A 497 -23.05 4.24 -17.25
CA ASP A 497 -23.80 3.00 -17.11
C ASP A 497 -24.16 2.32 -18.46
N SER A 498 -24.03 3.03 -19.59
CA SER A 498 -24.29 2.49 -20.92
C SER A 498 -23.06 1.83 -21.56
N LEU A 499 -21.86 1.97 -20.95
CA LEU A 499 -20.62 1.49 -21.51
C LEU A 499 -20.01 0.35 -20.68
N TRP A 500 -19.54 -0.70 -21.34
CA TRP A 500 -18.70 -1.74 -20.78
C TRP A 500 -17.30 -1.62 -21.37
N VAL A 501 -16.39 -0.88 -20.68
CA VAL A 501 -15.05 -0.54 -21.19
C VAL A 501 -14.01 -1.53 -20.69
N VAL A 502 -13.41 -2.29 -21.59
CA VAL A 502 -12.41 -3.33 -21.32
C VAL A 502 -11.04 -2.90 -21.84
N GLU A 503 -10.01 -2.92 -20.98
CA GLU A 503 -8.64 -2.72 -21.42
C GLU A 503 -8.14 -3.92 -22.21
N THR A 504 -7.49 -3.64 -23.35
CA THR A 504 -6.80 -4.65 -24.16
C THR A 504 -5.33 -4.27 -24.34
N ASP A 505 -4.45 -5.26 -24.40
CA ASP A 505 -3.01 -5.02 -24.47
C ASP A 505 -2.57 -4.59 -25.87
N ALA A 506 -2.07 -3.36 -25.99
CA ALA A 506 -1.52 -2.83 -27.24
C ALA A 506 -0.28 -3.60 -27.74
N MET A 507 0.35 -4.42 -26.92
CA MET A 507 1.50 -5.24 -27.31
C MET A 507 1.08 -6.62 -27.86
N ASP A 508 -0.18 -7.02 -27.67
CA ASP A 508 -0.71 -8.30 -28.15
C ASP A 508 -1.43 -8.13 -29.51
N PRO A 509 -0.87 -8.65 -30.62
CA PRO A 509 -1.50 -8.58 -31.95
C PRO A 509 -2.63 -9.61 -32.16
N GLU A 510 -2.82 -10.54 -31.22
CA GLU A 510 -3.80 -11.65 -31.33
C GLU A 510 -5.12 -11.34 -30.62
N VAL A 511 -5.29 -10.11 -30.07
CA VAL A 511 -6.54 -9.70 -29.41
C VAL A 511 -7.71 -9.76 -30.39
N ASP A 512 -8.76 -10.51 -30.04
CA ASP A 512 -10.00 -10.58 -30.81
C ASP A 512 -10.92 -9.38 -30.52
N TYR A 513 -10.97 -8.43 -31.43
CA TYR A 513 -11.85 -7.25 -31.33
C TYR A 513 -13.26 -7.48 -31.90
N SER A 514 -13.60 -8.67 -32.41
CA SER A 514 -14.90 -8.94 -33.07
C SER A 514 -16.10 -8.75 -32.15
N THR A 515 -15.91 -8.99 -30.83
CA THR A 515 -16.97 -8.88 -29.81
C THR A 515 -17.23 -7.46 -29.33
N TYR A 516 -16.35 -6.50 -29.61
CA TYR A 516 -16.52 -5.09 -29.23
C TYR A 516 -17.27 -4.31 -30.30
N GLU A 517 -18.02 -3.28 -29.88
CA GLU A 517 -18.78 -2.41 -30.78
C GLU A 517 -17.99 -1.19 -31.21
N VAL A 518 -17.12 -0.66 -30.32
CA VAL A 518 -16.20 0.46 -30.59
C VAL A 518 -14.81 0.12 -30.07
N ILE A 519 -13.77 0.57 -30.76
CA ILE A 519 -12.37 0.42 -30.35
C ILE A 519 -11.77 1.80 -30.09
N VAL A 520 -11.25 2.04 -28.89
CA VAL A 520 -10.52 3.25 -28.51
C VAL A 520 -9.02 2.95 -28.55
N LEU A 521 -8.27 3.64 -29.39
CA LEU A 521 -6.81 3.50 -29.51
C LEU A 521 -6.15 4.51 -28.55
N GLY A 522 -5.72 4.04 -27.39
CA GLY A 522 -5.14 4.87 -26.33
C GLY A 522 -3.86 5.62 -26.76
N SER A 523 -3.59 6.74 -26.14
CA SER A 523 -2.43 7.60 -26.49
C SER A 523 -1.11 7.07 -25.93
N LYS A 524 -1.12 6.33 -24.80
CA LYS A 524 0.07 5.91 -24.05
C LYS A 524 0.97 4.90 -24.77
N PRO A 525 0.49 3.83 -25.42
CA PRO A 525 1.37 2.86 -26.04
C PRO A 525 2.23 3.49 -27.14
N SER A 526 3.42 2.93 -27.40
CA SER A 526 4.22 3.32 -28.58
C SER A 526 3.43 3.16 -29.87
N SER A 527 3.56 4.08 -30.83
CA SER A 527 2.94 3.93 -32.15
C SER A 527 3.46 2.71 -32.95
N SER A 528 4.54 2.06 -32.49
CA SER A 528 5.08 0.82 -33.03
C SER A 528 4.64 -0.44 -32.26
N ALA A 529 3.73 -0.32 -31.31
CA ALA A 529 3.17 -1.47 -30.58
C ALA A 529 2.48 -2.44 -31.55
N SER A 530 2.75 -3.73 -31.38
CA SER A 530 2.33 -4.79 -32.33
C SER A 530 0.82 -4.91 -32.45
N GLY A 531 0.07 -4.69 -31.38
CA GLY A 531 -1.39 -4.77 -31.36
C GLY A 531 -2.10 -3.67 -32.15
N PHE A 532 -1.41 -2.57 -32.50
CA PHE A 532 -1.99 -1.55 -33.41
C PHE A 532 -1.93 -1.93 -34.90
N THR A 533 -1.08 -2.89 -35.28
CA THR A 533 -0.90 -3.27 -36.69
C THR A 533 -2.18 -3.81 -37.30
N PRO A 534 -2.93 -4.74 -36.67
CA PRO A 534 -4.16 -5.28 -37.26
C PRO A 534 -5.32 -4.27 -37.27
N LEU A 535 -5.24 -3.17 -36.56
CA LEU A 535 -6.31 -2.19 -36.41
C LEU A 535 -6.35 -1.14 -37.54
N LYS A 536 -5.34 -1.10 -38.41
CA LYS A 536 -5.36 -0.24 -39.60
C LYS A 536 -6.47 -0.65 -40.57
N GLY A 537 -7.55 0.12 -40.64
CA GLY A 537 -8.72 -0.20 -41.46
C GLY A 537 -9.52 -1.41 -40.97
N TYR A 538 -9.53 -1.68 -39.69
CA TYR A 538 -10.32 -2.72 -39.07
C TYR A 538 -11.84 -2.43 -39.17
N ASP A 539 -12.66 -3.48 -39.28
CA ASP A 539 -14.11 -3.35 -39.50
C ASP A 539 -14.91 -3.11 -38.23
N LYS A 540 -14.49 -2.09 -37.47
CA LYS A 540 -15.20 -1.55 -36.30
C LYS A 540 -15.02 -0.02 -36.21
N PRO A 541 -16.03 0.70 -35.71
CA PRO A 541 -15.90 2.12 -35.42
C PRO A 541 -14.75 2.37 -34.42
N MET A 542 -13.98 3.46 -34.60
CA MET A 542 -12.80 3.74 -33.76
C MET A 542 -12.75 5.16 -33.24
N VAL A 543 -12.18 5.32 -32.02
CA VAL A 543 -11.70 6.59 -31.49
C VAL A 543 -10.19 6.51 -31.37
N LEU A 544 -9.46 7.29 -32.16
CA LEU A 544 -8.01 7.32 -32.20
C LEU A 544 -7.49 8.48 -31.33
N LEU A 545 -6.94 8.17 -30.15
CA LEU A 545 -6.35 9.14 -29.26
C LEU A 545 -4.86 9.38 -29.53
N LYS A 546 -4.25 8.60 -30.44
CA LYS A 546 -2.82 8.65 -30.76
C LYS A 546 -2.57 9.00 -32.23
N PRO A 547 -2.59 10.29 -32.64
CA PRO A 547 -2.28 10.69 -34.02
C PRO A 547 -0.91 10.23 -34.51
N TRP A 548 0.03 9.89 -33.64
CA TRP A 548 1.33 9.30 -34.00
C TRP A 548 1.21 7.95 -34.74
N LEU A 549 0.05 7.26 -34.69
CA LEU A 549 -0.21 6.11 -35.55
C LEU A 549 -0.30 6.48 -37.02
N LEU A 550 -0.71 7.71 -37.32
CA LEU A 550 -0.90 8.18 -38.71
C LEU A 550 0.42 8.55 -39.40
N LYS A 551 1.54 8.63 -38.67
CA LYS A 551 2.84 9.04 -39.22
C LYS A 551 3.36 8.08 -40.30
N GLN A 552 4.30 8.59 -41.13
CA GLN A 552 5.00 7.81 -42.13
C GLN A 552 5.69 6.57 -41.50
N GLY A 553 5.59 5.42 -42.18
CA GLY A 553 6.18 4.17 -41.70
C GLY A 553 5.31 3.40 -40.70
N VAL A 554 4.16 3.96 -40.26
CA VAL A 554 3.13 3.26 -39.48
C VAL A 554 1.88 3.14 -40.32
N TRP A 555 0.88 4.02 -40.19
CA TRP A 555 -0.27 4.01 -41.09
C TRP A 555 -0.06 4.90 -42.32
N SER A 556 0.85 5.85 -42.27
CA SER A 556 1.29 6.73 -43.35
C SER A 556 0.17 7.63 -43.94
N TRP A 557 -0.74 8.12 -43.07
CA TRP A 557 -1.85 9.00 -43.46
C TRP A 557 -1.57 10.47 -43.28
N GLY A 558 -0.55 10.83 -42.48
CA GLY A 558 -0.22 12.23 -42.20
C GLY A 558 1.08 12.42 -41.43
N THR A 559 1.37 13.67 -41.07
CA THR A 559 2.53 14.07 -40.27
C THR A 559 2.07 14.52 -38.89
N ALA A 560 2.30 13.71 -37.86
CA ALA A 560 1.93 14.02 -36.47
C ALA A 560 2.95 14.97 -35.83
N VAL A 561 2.48 15.92 -35.03
CA VAL A 561 3.25 16.87 -34.24
C VAL A 561 2.61 17.05 -32.87
N ASN A 562 3.40 17.40 -31.85
CA ASN A 562 2.89 17.79 -30.55
C ASN A 562 2.94 19.31 -30.41
N THR A 563 1.98 19.88 -29.66
CA THR A 563 1.95 21.29 -29.27
C THR A 563 1.84 21.39 -27.75
N GLU A 564 2.13 22.59 -27.21
CA GLU A 564 1.98 22.88 -25.78
C GLU A 564 0.54 23.34 -25.41
N ASP A 565 -0.35 23.40 -26.40
CA ASP A 565 -1.71 23.90 -26.21
C ASP A 565 -2.48 23.06 -25.22
N LEU A 566 -3.02 23.70 -24.18
CA LEU A 566 -3.96 23.07 -23.24
C LEU A 566 -5.39 23.05 -23.75
N SER A 567 -5.65 23.85 -24.80
CA SER A 567 -6.97 24.09 -25.38
C SER A 567 -6.97 23.86 -26.89
N ILE A 568 -8.15 23.60 -27.40
CA ILE A 568 -8.42 23.46 -28.84
C ILE A 568 -9.39 24.55 -29.31
N SER A 569 -9.25 24.97 -30.53
CA SER A 569 -10.20 25.87 -31.24
C SER A 569 -11.15 25.02 -32.07
N VAL A 570 -12.45 25.05 -31.76
CA VAL A 570 -13.47 24.22 -32.42
C VAL A 570 -14.02 24.94 -33.65
N THR A 571 -14.23 24.23 -34.76
CA THR A 571 -14.74 24.78 -36.01
C THR A 571 -16.23 25.08 -35.96
N ASN A 572 -17.00 24.27 -35.21
CA ASN A 572 -18.43 24.40 -35.01
C ASN A 572 -18.83 23.95 -33.60
N ALA A 573 -19.07 24.91 -32.71
CA ALA A 573 -19.45 24.62 -31.32
C ALA A 573 -20.79 23.88 -31.17
N SER A 574 -21.66 23.89 -32.21
CA SER A 574 -22.93 23.14 -32.20
C SER A 574 -22.80 21.72 -32.69
N HIS A 575 -21.58 21.25 -33.03
CA HIS A 575 -21.39 19.85 -33.42
C HIS A 575 -21.64 18.92 -32.20
N PRO A 576 -22.37 17.79 -32.35
CA PRO A 576 -22.71 16.91 -31.23
C PRO A 576 -21.52 16.40 -30.40
N LEU A 577 -20.33 16.32 -31.01
CA LEU A 577 -19.09 15.95 -30.32
C LEU A 577 -18.77 16.89 -29.14
N PHE A 578 -19.20 18.16 -29.23
CA PHE A 578 -18.91 19.18 -28.21
C PHE A 578 -20.09 19.43 -27.26
N GLU A 579 -21.09 18.57 -27.28
CA GLU A 579 -22.24 18.67 -26.38
C GLU A 579 -21.83 18.55 -24.91
N GLY A 580 -22.31 19.49 -24.07
CA GLY A 580 -22.03 19.49 -22.64
C GLY A 580 -20.62 19.97 -22.25
N LEU A 581 -19.79 20.46 -23.21
CA LEU A 581 -18.48 21.04 -22.91
C LEU A 581 -18.56 22.54 -22.64
N THR A 582 -17.64 23.04 -21.83
CA THR A 582 -17.48 24.46 -21.54
C THR A 582 -16.75 25.15 -22.69
N ILE A 583 -17.49 25.80 -23.58
CA ILE A 583 -16.94 26.49 -24.78
C ILE A 583 -16.99 27.98 -24.60
N ALA A 584 -15.84 28.66 -24.66
CA ALA A 584 -15.74 30.09 -24.64
C ALA A 584 -15.00 30.61 -25.90
N ASN A 585 -15.64 31.47 -26.70
CA ASN A 585 -15.05 32.02 -27.94
C ASN A 585 -14.55 30.92 -28.92
N ASN A 586 -15.28 29.84 -29.04
CA ASN A 586 -14.92 28.65 -29.80
C ASN A 586 -13.66 27.91 -29.29
N VAL A 587 -13.29 28.12 -28.04
CA VAL A 587 -12.15 27.42 -27.41
C VAL A 587 -12.64 26.52 -26.27
N VAL A 588 -12.11 25.31 -26.20
CA VAL A 588 -12.32 24.32 -25.13
C VAL A 588 -10.98 23.97 -24.50
N GLN A 589 -10.89 24.04 -23.18
CA GLN A 589 -9.70 23.58 -22.45
C GLN A 589 -9.83 22.08 -22.18
N ILE A 590 -8.98 21.27 -22.83
CA ILE A 590 -9.03 19.81 -22.72
C ILE A 590 -7.93 19.23 -21.82
N PHE A 591 -6.91 20.01 -21.44
CA PHE A 591 -5.87 19.63 -20.50
C PHE A 591 -5.74 20.63 -19.36
N ALA A 592 -5.56 20.13 -18.14
CA ALA A 592 -5.29 20.97 -16.98
C ALA A 592 -3.85 21.50 -16.98
N ARG A 593 -2.91 20.70 -17.48
CA ARG A 593 -1.49 21.08 -17.65
C ARG A 593 -0.83 20.32 -18.80
N CYS A 594 0.35 20.77 -19.18
CA CYS A 594 1.19 20.20 -20.22
C CYS A 594 2.43 19.54 -19.58
N GLU A 595 2.74 18.33 -20.00
CA GLU A 595 3.95 17.63 -19.61
C GLU A 595 4.95 17.58 -20.77
N GLN A 596 6.24 17.79 -20.48
CA GLN A 596 7.31 17.80 -21.47
C GLN A 596 7.05 18.69 -22.69
N GLN A 597 6.30 19.78 -22.51
CA GLN A 597 5.89 20.69 -23.59
C GLN A 597 5.02 19.99 -24.66
N LYS A 598 4.20 19.01 -24.27
CA LYS A 598 3.36 18.20 -25.17
C LYS A 598 2.01 17.92 -24.53
N ALA A 599 0.97 18.60 -24.99
CA ALA A 599 -0.40 18.39 -24.55
C ALA A 599 -1.29 17.90 -25.71
N VAL A 600 -1.55 18.74 -26.71
CA VAL A 600 -2.29 18.36 -27.89
C VAL A 600 -1.35 17.73 -28.93
N THR A 601 -1.71 16.55 -29.46
CA THR A 601 -1.09 15.98 -30.66
C THR A 601 -1.94 16.31 -31.87
N ALA A 602 -1.37 16.84 -32.93
CA ALA A 602 -2.10 17.24 -34.14
C ALA A 602 -1.44 16.69 -35.40
N ILE A 603 -2.16 16.74 -36.51
CA ILE A 603 -1.65 16.45 -37.86
C ILE A 603 -1.36 17.78 -38.55
N SER A 604 -0.10 18.02 -38.88
CA SER A 604 0.34 19.20 -39.58
C SER A 604 0.21 19.12 -41.11
N ALA A 605 0.18 17.92 -41.66
CA ALA A 605 -0.04 17.67 -43.07
C ALA A 605 -0.66 16.30 -43.31
N TRP A 606 -1.66 16.18 -44.17
CA TRP A 606 -2.28 14.94 -44.57
C TRP A 606 -1.63 14.36 -45.83
N THR A 607 -1.61 13.06 -45.96
CA THR A 607 -1.04 12.34 -47.10
C THR A 607 -2.14 11.57 -47.83
N ASN A 608 -2.50 12.02 -49.05
CA ASN A 608 -3.52 11.37 -49.90
C ASN A 608 -4.79 10.95 -49.13
N THR A 609 -5.24 11.82 -48.22
CA THR A 609 -6.38 11.58 -47.32
C THR A 609 -7.37 12.73 -47.53
N GLU A 610 -8.57 12.40 -48.02
CA GLU A 610 -9.62 13.38 -48.37
C GLU A 610 -10.99 12.84 -47.91
N GLY A 611 -11.99 13.73 -47.82
CA GLY A 611 -13.35 13.35 -47.48
C GLY A 611 -13.61 13.12 -45.99
N PHE A 612 -12.87 13.85 -45.13
CA PHE A 612 -13.05 13.90 -43.69
C PHE A 612 -13.34 15.33 -43.20
N ASP A 613 -13.94 15.44 -42.04
CA ASP A 613 -14.27 16.72 -41.43
C ASP A 613 -13.22 17.14 -40.37
N VAL A 614 -12.66 18.34 -40.46
CA VAL A 614 -11.83 18.95 -39.44
C VAL A 614 -12.74 19.61 -38.43
N LEU A 615 -12.73 19.12 -37.17
CA LEU A 615 -13.61 19.57 -36.10
C LEU A 615 -12.91 20.51 -35.13
N ALA A 616 -11.59 20.41 -34.94
CA ALA A 616 -10.82 21.34 -34.13
C ALA A 616 -9.34 21.39 -34.54
N SER A 617 -8.68 22.48 -34.13
CA SER A 617 -7.26 22.73 -34.28
C SER A 617 -6.63 23.10 -32.94
N PRO A 618 -5.30 22.97 -32.75
CA PRO A 618 -4.61 23.57 -31.62
C PRO A 618 -4.79 25.14 -31.68
N VAL A 619 -4.91 25.76 -30.53
CA VAL A 619 -5.13 27.24 -30.49
C VAL A 619 -3.96 28.00 -31.12
N SER A 620 -2.73 27.53 -30.91
CA SER A 620 -1.51 28.17 -31.44
C SER A 620 -1.23 27.87 -32.92
N GLN A 621 -1.90 26.85 -33.53
CA GLN A 621 -1.62 26.32 -34.85
C GLN A 621 -2.94 25.99 -35.57
N ALA A 622 -3.65 27.02 -36.01
CA ALA A 622 -4.99 26.89 -36.60
C ALA A 622 -5.03 26.07 -37.90
N GLU A 623 -3.89 25.93 -38.60
CA GLU A 623 -3.74 25.12 -39.80
C GLU A 623 -3.53 23.63 -39.54
N TYR A 624 -3.28 23.22 -38.27
CA TYR A 624 -3.13 21.81 -37.90
C TYR A 624 -4.48 21.23 -37.51
N THR A 625 -4.60 19.92 -37.64
CA THR A 625 -5.82 19.18 -37.23
C THR A 625 -5.60 18.45 -35.91
N SER A 626 -6.29 18.86 -34.85
CA SER A 626 -6.28 18.13 -33.57
C SER A 626 -7.45 17.17 -33.40
N ILE A 627 -8.61 17.51 -34.00
CA ILE A 627 -9.78 16.62 -34.02
C ILE A 627 -10.32 16.54 -35.44
N ALA A 628 -10.57 15.31 -35.88
CA ALA A 628 -11.17 15.01 -37.17
C ALA A 628 -12.19 13.89 -37.09
N PHE A 629 -13.22 13.94 -37.95
CA PHE A 629 -14.17 12.86 -38.17
C PHE A 629 -13.99 12.29 -39.56
N PHE A 630 -13.84 10.98 -39.67
CA PHE A 630 -13.71 10.23 -40.90
C PHE A 630 -14.98 9.40 -41.12
N PRO A 631 -15.87 9.79 -42.03
CA PRO A 631 -17.02 8.96 -42.37
C PRO A 631 -16.62 7.58 -42.92
N GLN A 632 -17.54 6.62 -42.82
CA GLN A 632 -17.40 5.33 -43.51
C GLN A 632 -17.11 5.53 -44.99
N GLY A 633 -16.17 4.79 -45.53
CA GLY A 633 -15.75 4.91 -46.93
C GLY A 633 -14.66 5.92 -47.21
N THR A 634 -14.22 6.70 -46.21
CA THR A 634 -13.07 7.63 -46.36
C THR A 634 -11.82 6.85 -46.79
N VAL A 635 -11.11 7.40 -47.77
CA VAL A 635 -9.85 6.80 -48.27
C VAL A 635 -8.66 7.54 -47.70
N CYS A 636 -7.89 6.84 -46.87
CA CYS A 636 -6.69 7.36 -46.20
C CYS A 636 -5.44 6.69 -46.81
N ASN A 637 -4.76 7.41 -47.71
CA ASN A 637 -3.57 6.92 -48.42
C ASN A 637 -3.70 5.46 -48.94
N GLY A 638 -4.79 5.17 -49.66
CA GLY A 638 -5.08 3.85 -50.23
C GLY A 638 -5.74 2.84 -49.30
N THR A 639 -5.98 3.20 -48.00
CA THR A 639 -6.79 2.40 -47.08
C THR A 639 -8.20 2.98 -47.04
N THR A 640 -9.22 2.20 -47.39
CA THR A 640 -10.62 2.59 -47.23
C THR A 640 -11.10 2.20 -45.86
N LEU A 641 -11.65 3.15 -45.09
CA LEU A 641 -12.23 2.89 -43.79
C LEU A 641 -13.58 2.18 -43.91
N PRO A 642 -13.71 0.95 -43.42
CA PRO A 642 -14.97 0.21 -43.48
C PRO A 642 -16.04 0.76 -42.52
N GLN A 643 -15.58 1.48 -41.45
CA GLN A 643 -16.42 2.08 -40.41
C GLN A 643 -15.96 3.50 -40.11
N PRO A 644 -16.81 4.35 -39.50
CA PRO A 644 -16.44 5.72 -39.14
C PRO A 644 -15.40 5.76 -38.04
N MET A 645 -14.60 6.83 -38.01
CA MET A 645 -13.56 7.04 -37.00
C MET A 645 -13.50 8.51 -36.56
N TYR A 646 -13.35 8.74 -35.22
CA TYR A 646 -12.89 10.00 -34.69
C TYR A 646 -11.40 9.93 -34.40
N MET A 647 -10.66 10.98 -34.76
CA MET A 647 -9.32 11.25 -34.24
C MET A 647 -9.41 12.39 -33.22
N ILE A 648 -8.92 12.17 -32.02
CA ILE A 648 -8.81 13.18 -30.94
C ILE A 648 -7.37 13.19 -30.46
N GLY A 649 -6.67 14.29 -30.69
CA GLY A 649 -5.23 14.37 -30.51
C GLY A 649 -4.80 14.55 -29.06
N VAL A 650 -4.47 13.45 -28.40
CA VAL A 650 -3.96 13.40 -27.03
C VAL A 650 -2.49 13.00 -27.04
N SER A 651 -1.64 13.76 -26.33
CA SER A 651 -0.24 13.37 -26.15
C SER A 651 -0.11 12.29 -25.08
N GLU A 652 0.76 11.32 -25.32
CA GLU A 652 1.10 10.25 -24.35
C GLU A 652 1.66 10.79 -23.02
N TYR A 653 2.12 12.03 -22.97
CA TYR A 653 2.66 12.68 -21.78
C TYR A 653 1.60 13.40 -20.95
N SER A 654 0.46 13.73 -21.52
CA SER A 654 -0.56 14.58 -20.87
C SER A 654 -1.93 13.90 -20.70
N THR A 655 -2.06 12.62 -21.02
CA THR A 655 -3.32 11.86 -20.87
C THR A 655 -3.87 11.91 -19.43
N ALA A 656 -3.00 11.80 -18.44
CA ALA A 656 -3.37 11.88 -17.02
C ALA A 656 -3.96 13.25 -16.62
N TYR A 657 -3.77 14.28 -17.43
CA TYR A 657 -4.18 15.66 -17.12
C TYR A 657 -5.36 16.15 -17.96
N LEU A 658 -6.11 15.21 -18.56
CA LEU A 658 -7.37 15.56 -19.23
C LEU A 658 -8.33 16.19 -18.21
N THR A 659 -8.88 17.34 -18.57
CA THR A 659 -9.98 17.99 -17.82
C THR A 659 -11.25 17.14 -17.90
N THR A 660 -12.28 17.48 -17.13
CA THR A 660 -13.61 16.88 -17.28
C THR A 660 -14.12 17.07 -18.72
N ASP A 661 -13.95 18.26 -19.31
CA ASP A 661 -14.31 18.51 -20.72
C ASP A 661 -13.49 17.65 -21.70
N GLY A 662 -12.19 17.44 -21.42
CA GLY A 662 -11.34 16.55 -22.23
C GLY A 662 -11.76 15.08 -22.19
N LYS A 663 -12.17 14.58 -21.03
CA LYS A 663 -12.71 13.23 -20.87
C LYS A 663 -14.08 13.08 -21.50
N ARG A 664 -14.97 14.08 -21.29
CA ARG A 664 -16.32 14.11 -21.91
C ARG A 664 -16.27 14.15 -23.43
N LEU A 665 -15.32 14.87 -24.01
CA LEU A 665 -15.08 14.90 -25.46
C LEU A 665 -14.83 13.48 -26.01
N ILE A 666 -14.02 12.69 -25.32
CA ILE A 666 -13.70 11.31 -25.74
C ILE A 666 -14.94 10.42 -25.58
N GLU A 667 -15.67 10.55 -24.48
CA GLU A 667 -16.93 9.82 -24.24
C GLU A 667 -18.00 10.17 -25.28
N ASN A 668 -18.17 11.43 -25.62
CA ASN A 668 -19.09 11.86 -26.68
C ASN A 668 -18.76 11.19 -28.01
N ALA A 669 -17.47 11.07 -28.37
CA ALA A 669 -17.06 10.37 -29.60
C ALA A 669 -17.46 8.89 -29.58
N ILE A 670 -17.31 8.22 -28.44
CA ILE A 670 -17.73 6.81 -28.28
C ILE A 670 -19.25 6.69 -28.41
N CYS A 671 -20.01 7.51 -27.69
CA CYS A 671 -21.48 7.51 -27.75
C CYS A 671 -22.03 7.81 -29.14
N LEU A 672 -21.42 8.76 -29.84
CA LEU A 672 -21.81 9.10 -31.23
C LEU A 672 -21.56 7.93 -32.21
N LEU A 673 -20.44 7.22 -32.05
CA LEU A 673 -20.16 6.01 -32.87
C LEU A 673 -21.10 4.84 -32.57
N LEU A 674 -21.58 4.73 -31.33
CA LEU A 674 -22.58 3.76 -30.88
C LEU A 674 -24.02 4.18 -31.26
N GLY A 675 -24.27 5.43 -31.60
CA GLY A 675 -25.61 5.96 -31.83
C GLY A 675 -26.48 6.06 -30.58
N ILE A 676 -25.86 6.20 -29.40
CA ILE A 676 -26.54 6.33 -28.10
C ILE A 676 -26.39 7.75 -27.52
N PRO A 677 -27.34 8.20 -26.66
CA PRO A 677 -27.13 9.42 -25.91
C PRO A 677 -25.99 9.27 -24.91
N ASN A 678 -25.26 10.35 -24.64
CA ASN A 678 -24.33 10.38 -23.52
C ASN A 678 -25.09 10.58 -22.22
N ASN A 679 -25.29 9.50 -21.46
CA ASN A 679 -26.00 9.46 -20.20
C ASN A 679 -25.05 9.59 -18.99
N HIS A 680 -23.85 10.11 -19.18
CA HIS A 680 -22.96 10.35 -18.06
C HIS A 680 -23.66 11.28 -17.06
N SER A 681 -23.97 10.76 -15.88
CA SER A 681 -24.58 11.55 -14.81
C SER A 681 -23.54 12.59 -14.35
N GLU A 682 -23.78 13.88 -14.70
CA GLU A 682 -23.02 14.96 -14.08
C GLU A 682 -23.26 14.89 -12.58
N GLN A 683 -22.25 14.57 -11.81
CA GLN A 683 -22.16 14.98 -10.42
C GLN A 683 -21.81 16.46 -10.45
N PRO A 684 -22.75 17.39 -10.13
CA PRO A 684 -22.38 18.78 -10.02
C PRO A 684 -21.41 18.91 -8.86
N GLU A 685 -20.25 19.50 -9.13
CA GLU A 685 -19.39 19.97 -8.05
C GLU A 685 -20.23 20.88 -7.14
N GLY A 686 -20.52 20.44 -5.91
CA GLY A 686 -21.09 21.26 -4.85
C GLY A 686 -22.61 21.19 -4.64
N ILE A 687 -23.29 20.06 -4.88
CA ILE A 687 -24.65 19.86 -4.35
C ILE A 687 -24.70 18.53 -3.62
N THR A 688 -24.87 18.62 -2.29
CA THR A 688 -25.24 17.49 -1.43
C THR A 688 -26.49 16.81 -1.99
N HIS A 689 -26.31 15.66 -2.61
CA HIS A 689 -27.43 14.78 -2.90
C HIS A 689 -27.89 14.16 -1.58
N HIS A 690 -29.08 14.56 -1.11
CA HIS A 690 -29.93 13.67 -0.35
C HIS A 690 -30.29 12.48 -1.25
N GLN A 691 -29.37 11.55 -1.45
CA GLN A 691 -29.76 10.18 -1.67
C GLN A 691 -30.37 9.74 -0.35
N SER A 692 -31.60 9.25 -0.40
CA SER A 692 -32.17 8.50 0.69
C SER A 692 -31.31 7.26 0.89
N GLU A 693 -30.26 7.41 1.71
CA GLU A 693 -29.45 6.27 2.14
C GLU A 693 -30.39 5.26 2.76
N ILE A 694 -30.44 4.07 2.18
CA ILE A 694 -30.89 2.90 2.89
C ILE A 694 -29.81 2.61 3.92
N ILE A 695 -29.82 3.36 5.02
CA ILE A 695 -28.91 3.15 6.13
C ILE A 695 -29.19 1.76 6.69
N THR A 696 -28.32 0.82 6.45
CA THR A 696 -28.39 -0.52 7.01
C THR A 696 -27.65 -0.53 8.34
N HIS A 697 -28.38 -0.45 9.44
CA HIS A 697 -27.82 -0.66 10.77
C HIS A 697 -28.00 -2.10 11.20
N LYS A 698 -26.89 -2.76 11.54
CA LYS A 698 -26.93 -4.07 12.23
C LYS A 698 -26.94 -3.82 13.73
N PHE A 699 -27.89 -4.40 14.45
CA PHE A 699 -27.98 -4.27 15.92
C PHE A 699 -28.43 -5.58 16.55
N ILE A 700 -28.06 -5.78 17.81
CA ILE A 700 -28.46 -6.96 18.57
C ILE A 700 -29.55 -6.56 19.57
N GLN A 701 -30.68 -7.26 19.53
CA GLN A 701 -31.75 -7.11 20.50
C GLN A 701 -32.17 -8.49 21.03
N ASN A 702 -32.19 -8.67 22.36
CA ASN A 702 -32.50 -9.94 23.03
C ASN A 702 -31.61 -11.12 22.52
N GLY A 703 -30.30 -10.86 22.27
CA GLY A 703 -29.34 -11.86 21.80
C GLY A 703 -29.52 -12.28 20.33
N LYS A 704 -30.34 -11.61 19.55
CA LYS A 704 -30.53 -11.86 18.11
C LYS A 704 -30.06 -10.67 17.28
N LEU A 705 -29.38 -10.92 16.16
CA LEU A 705 -28.91 -9.91 15.22
C LEU A 705 -30.03 -9.55 14.24
N PHE A 706 -30.22 -8.25 14.04
CA PHE A 706 -31.20 -7.66 13.12
C PHE A 706 -30.53 -6.67 12.18
N ILE A 707 -31.13 -6.44 11.02
CA ILE A 707 -30.73 -5.45 10.04
C ILE A 707 -31.85 -4.43 9.89
N ARG A 708 -31.54 -3.15 10.15
CA ARG A 708 -32.51 -2.04 9.90
C ARG A 708 -32.15 -1.41 8.55
N MET A 709 -33.13 -1.33 7.66
CA MET A 709 -33.04 -0.66 6.36
C MET A 709 -34.09 0.46 6.35
N GLY A 710 -33.66 1.70 6.59
CA GLY A 710 -34.55 2.82 6.85
C GLY A 710 -35.41 2.58 8.11
N GLU A 711 -36.73 2.71 8.02
CA GLU A 711 -37.67 2.43 9.13
C GLU A 711 -38.02 0.94 9.32
N THR A 712 -37.54 0.06 8.44
CA THR A 712 -37.92 -1.36 8.45
C THR A 712 -36.80 -2.22 9.03
N VAL A 713 -37.16 -3.17 9.89
CA VAL A 713 -36.24 -4.12 10.53
C VAL A 713 -36.48 -5.53 9.98
N TYR A 714 -35.38 -6.21 9.67
CA TYR A 714 -35.34 -7.57 9.14
C TYR A 714 -34.52 -8.48 10.06
N ASP A 715 -34.85 -9.78 10.13
CA ASP A 715 -34.00 -10.80 10.72
C ASP A 715 -32.98 -11.30 9.71
N LEU A 716 -32.05 -12.17 10.14
CA LEU A 716 -30.99 -12.72 9.28
C LEU A 716 -31.50 -13.58 8.11
N THR A 717 -32.76 -13.96 8.10
CA THR A 717 -33.40 -14.70 6.99
C THR A 717 -34.03 -13.77 5.95
N GLY A 718 -33.88 -12.44 6.14
CA GLY A 718 -34.55 -11.43 5.30
C GLY A 718 -36.04 -11.23 5.59
N ARG A 719 -36.56 -11.79 6.69
CA ARG A 719 -37.95 -11.62 7.08
C ARG A 719 -38.15 -10.29 7.82
N ARG A 720 -39.09 -9.51 7.36
CA ARG A 720 -39.52 -8.24 7.99
C ARG A 720 -40.09 -8.46 9.36
N ILE A 721 -39.63 -7.73 10.39
CA ILE A 721 -40.04 -7.86 11.80
C ILE A 721 -40.92 -6.70 12.25
N SER A 722 -40.64 -5.47 11.78
CA SER A 722 -41.41 -4.28 12.10
C SER A 722 -41.42 -3.28 10.93
N ARG A 723 -42.44 -2.45 10.90
CA ARG A 723 -42.46 -1.23 10.08
C ARG A 723 -41.74 -0.12 10.79
#